data_f81033272d1dbb47e084d565a99109cd
#
_entry.id   f81033272d1dbb47e084d565a99109cd
#
_cell.length_a   1.000
_cell.length_b   1.000
_cell.length_c   1.000
_cell.angle_alpha   90.00
_cell.angle_beta   90.00
_cell.angle_gamma   90.00
#
_symmetry.space_group_name_H-M   'P 1'
#
loop_
_entity.id
_entity.type
_entity.pdbx_description
1 polymer ?
#
loop_
_entity_poly.entity_id
_entity_poly.type
_entity_poly.pdbx_seq_one_letter_code
_entity_poly.pdbx_strand_id
1 'polypeptide(L)'
;MMKSTALVSVQYTGLFLFAGMVSVFGVMGCASTSGQGMGQGTERTILVDGQQVDVETLAQKDYEIGMQHFQAEENDAAKERFERIIIEYSDSRYYGPATLALAQIYQDTGASEKAMKMLEDLLLLQPTPEVAAQARYQLAIVQLALGNQAAAAPTLEKIVEEKETPEERKEAANQLAGELETQGEYGESVRYWKRAFELETDPALKAELEEKILKAVDRDLSFSEVRLLLETEAEPGTLLDELIQYKLARIHIHLKDYVQASERLKTYEERYPQGRYIDEAKVLSGRLQSRVQVQVNRIGVILPLSGPYRSYGQRVLTAIKLGYGLSVTSDDYRGEQTGAGTFKAKIALPKTKGQPKQTRELELIVKDSKGDPEVASELVKELVETDHVIGVIGDILLNTALPVAQRAEDYQVPLISLSRRDGLPELGPWTFRISLTAKKQAEFLAATAMDTMGIKRFAILYPKHPYGVELMNRFWDAVDERQGEVTAIESYSHDQTTFTYEAKSLVGRANVKARGEYIVCKQKAEALEDDYQRKKAGERCIDAVSPIVDFDALLVPDDYRTVSYVIPALIAEDMLLTRDKRTVDAYRKTMKGYARPIQLLGGNMWNNPELASRIGRQIDGALFIDGFNVNDDTPSVRRFVKQFRKVHRSDPGLLEAQSYDAGLLVSALLAGFSSAPPTSRVKLQADLLEVKDFPGVTGSIKFDKNGDSATDARIFMLEKGEIEQKEKSDLPKRGRG
;
A
#
# COMPACT_ATOMS: atom_id res chain seq x y z
N MET A 1 20.74 19.80 19.98
CA MET A 1 21.59 20.01 21.14
C MET A 1 22.05 18.68 21.67
N MET A 2 23.34 18.54 21.67
CA MET A 2 24.21 17.58 22.35
C MET A 2 23.93 16.07 22.23
N LYS A 3 24.78 15.49 21.41
CA LYS A 3 25.16 14.06 21.36
C LYS A 3 25.87 13.66 22.65
N SER A 4 25.52 12.49 23.19
CA SER A 4 26.39 11.75 24.10
C SER A 4 26.56 10.36 23.52
N THR A 5 27.72 10.12 22.96
CA THR A 5 28.24 8.82 22.55
C THR A 5 28.77 8.11 23.79
N ALA A 6 28.13 7.03 24.20
CA ALA A 6 28.67 6.08 25.15
C ALA A 6 29.33 4.96 24.35
N LEU A 7 30.65 4.92 24.39
CA LEU A 7 31.46 3.76 24.00
C LEU A 7 31.20 2.64 25.04
N VAL A 8 30.58 1.58 24.58
CA VAL A 8 30.53 0.30 25.31
C VAL A 8 31.73 -0.52 24.80
N SER A 9 32.76 -0.60 25.63
CA SER A 9 33.86 -1.56 25.47
C SER A 9 33.32 -2.95 25.76
N VAL A 10 33.18 -3.77 24.76
CA VAL A 10 32.92 -5.21 24.91
C VAL A 10 34.28 -5.86 25.14
N GLN A 11 34.51 -6.27 26.37
CA GLN A 11 35.62 -7.15 26.71
C GLN A 11 35.29 -8.56 26.18
N TYR A 12 35.99 -8.97 25.15
CA TYR A 12 36.03 -10.37 24.74
C TYR A 12 36.98 -11.12 25.64
N THR A 13 36.46 -11.88 26.58
CA THR A 13 37.20 -12.95 27.26
C THR A 13 37.13 -14.21 26.39
N GLY A 14 38.02 -14.29 25.43
CA GLY A 14 38.29 -15.53 24.73
C GLY A 14 39.12 -16.47 25.61
N LEU A 15 38.47 -17.43 26.21
CA LEU A 15 39.13 -18.49 26.97
C LEU A 15 39.69 -19.52 25.98
N PHE A 16 40.95 -19.38 25.59
CA PHE A 16 41.66 -20.40 24.86
C PHE A 16 42.17 -21.49 25.82
N LEU A 17 41.48 -22.60 25.88
CA LEU A 17 41.96 -23.84 26.47
C LEU A 17 42.90 -24.54 25.48
N PHE A 18 44.19 -24.20 25.51
CA PHE A 18 45.20 -25.09 24.95
C PHE A 18 45.40 -26.27 25.93
N ALA A 19 44.69 -27.37 25.69
CA ALA A 19 44.96 -28.64 26.35
C ALA A 19 46.25 -29.24 25.75
N GLY A 20 47.30 -29.20 26.53
CA GLY A 20 48.59 -29.79 26.16
C GLY A 20 48.47 -31.29 25.85
N MET A 21 48.74 -31.69 24.65
CA MET A 21 49.14 -33.05 24.32
C MET A 21 50.64 -33.08 24.19
N VAL A 22 51.31 -33.35 25.28
CA VAL A 22 52.69 -33.85 25.26
C VAL A 22 52.61 -35.32 24.88
N SER A 23 52.69 -35.60 23.58
CA SER A 23 52.90 -36.98 23.12
C SER A 23 54.40 -37.29 23.07
N VAL A 24 54.82 -38.14 23.97
CA VAL A 24 56.13 -38.77 23.96
C VAL A 24 56.19 -39.68 22.73
N PHE A 25 56.88 -39.27 21.68
CA PHE A 25 57.25 -40.15 20.58
C PHE A 25 58.68 -40.70 20.76
N GLY A 26 58.73 -41.99 20.98
CA GLY A 26 59.95 -42.78 20.95
C GLY A 26 60.52 -42.86 19.55
N VAL A 27 61.81 -42.78 19.48
CA VAL A 27 62.68 -42.87 18.35
C VAL A 27 62.50 -44.23 17.63
N MET A 28 62.25 -44.26 16.32
CA MET A 28 62.81 -45.26 15.41
C MET A 28 62.99 -44.67 14.05
N GLY A 29 64.24 -44.75 13.54
CA GLY A 29 64.72 -44.15 12.34
C GLY A 29 64.39 -44.91 11.04
N CYS A 30 64.54 -44.24 9.96
CA CYS A 30 65.43 -44.57 8.80
C CYS A 30 65.11 -43.69 7.58
N ALA A 31 66.11 -42.91 7.21
CA ALA A 31 66.69 -42.73 5.88
C ALA A 31 65.89 -42.14 4.71
N SER A 32 66.46 -40.98 4.30
CA SER A 32 66.75 -40.45 2.96
C SER A 32 65.61 -39.82 2.18
N THR A 33 65.67 -38.55 1.80
CA THR A 33 66.53 -37.85 0.83
C THR A 33 66.11 -36.39 0.70
N SER A 34 67.08 -35.51 0.75
CA SER A 34 67.20 -34.18 0.15
C SER A 34 65.99 -33.29 -0.02
N GLY A 35 65.84 -32.32 0.84
CA GLY A 35 65.18 -31.01 0.68
C GLY A 35 65.70 -30.13 1.79
N GLN A 36 66.53 -29.15 1.47
CA GLN A 36 66.99 -28.15 2.48
C GLN A 36 65.83 -27.25 2.85
N GLY A 37 65.15 -27.62 3.95
CA GLY A 37 64.21 -26.74 4.64
C GLY A 37 64.82 -26.41 6.03
N MET A 38 64.68 -25.16 6.49
CA MET A 38 65.05 -24.74 7.85
C MET A 38 64.51 -25.72 8.86
N GLY A 39 65.39 -26.34 9.66
CA GLY A 39 64.99 -27.26 10.71
C GLY A 39 66.00 -28.37 11.05
N GLN A 40 67.20 -28.36 10.45
CA GLN A 40 68.32 -29.17 10.93
C GLN A 40 69.20 -28.27 11.82
N GLY A 41 69.06 -28.42 13.16
CA GLY A 41 69.91 -27.71 14.10
C GLY A 41 71.37 -27.98 13.76
N THR A 42 72.07 -26.95 13.38
CA THR A 42 73.52 -26.96 13.42
C THR A 42 73.91 -26.94 14.89
N GLU A 43 74.82 -27.80 15.36
CA GLU A 43 75.41 -27.77 16.69
C GLU A 43 76.17 -26.43 16.87
N ARG A 44 75.39 -25.31 17.05
CA ARG A 44 75.96 -23.97 17.35
C ARG A 44 75.90 -23.74 18.82
N THR A 45 77.10 -23.64 19.46
CA THR A 45 77.21 -23.34 20.86
C THR A 45 77.64 -21.88 21.04
N ILE A 46 77.09 -21.20 22.04
CA ILE A 46 77.49 -19.85 22.48
C ILE A 46 77.95 -19.89 23.93
N LEU A 47 78.89 -19.00 24.29
CA LEU A 47 79.38 -18.87 25.64
C LEU A 47 78.40 -18.03 26.48
N VAL A 48 77.78 -18.69 27.49
CA VAL A 48 76.94 -18.03 28.49
C VAL A 48 77.60 -18.28 29.84
N ASP A 49 77.99 -17.24 30.54
CA ASP A 49 78.67 -17.27 31.81
C ASP A 49 79.90 -18.20 31.86
N GLY A 50 80.63 -18.28 30.76
CA GLY A 50 81.81 -19.07 30.63
C GLY A 50 81.59 -20.56 30.35
N GLN A 51 80.37 -21.02 30.13
CA GLN A 51 80.02 -22.38 29.70
C GLN A 51 79.50 -22.37 28.24
N GLN A 52 79.90 -23.35 27.47
CA GLN A 52 79.40 -23.59 26.13
C GLN A 52 77.96 -24.18 26.28
N VAL A 53 76.96 -23.45 25.83
CA VAL A 53 75.57 -23.90 25.83
C VAL A 53 75.10 -24.00 24.38
N ASP A 54 74.42 -25.05 24.06
CA ASP A 54 73.80 -25.24 22.79
C ASP A 54 72.70 -24.22 22.53
N VAL A 55 72.71 -23.57 21.36
CA VAL A 55 71.74 -22.53 20.95
C VAL A 55 70.32 -23.08 20.97
N GLU A 56 70.14 -24.31 20.58
CA GLU A 56 68.79 -24.94 20.56
C GLU A 56 68.22 -25.06 21.95
N THR A 57 69.06 -25.40 22.98
CA THR A 57 68.66 -25.46 24.39
C THR A 57 68.25 -24.11 24.94
N LEU A 58 68.94 -23.03 24.54
CA LEU A 58 68.60 -21.67 24.94
C LEU A 58 67.32 -21.19 24.27
N ALA A 59 67.15 -21.45 22.99
CA ALA A 59 65.95 -21.12 22.23
C ALA A 59 64.73 -21.86 22.80
N GLN A 60 64.88 -23.15 23.19
CA GLN A 60 63.85 -23.91 23.86
C GLN A 60 63.41 -23.26 25.16
N LYS A 61 64.37 -22.90 26.00
CA LYS A 61 64.13 -22.29 27.30
C LYS A 61 63.39 -20.94 27.19
N ASP A 62 63.87 -20.08 26.26
CA ASP A 62 63.25 -18.79 26.01
C ASP A 62 61.81 -18.95 25.42
N TYR A 63 61.59 -19.93 24.57
CA TYR A 63 60.29 -20.28 24.03
C TYR A 63 59.31 -20.73 25.15
N GLU A 64 59.74 -21.67 26.01
CA GLU A 64 58.93 -22.16 27.11
C GLU A 64 58.56 -21.03 28.10
N ILE A 65 59.52 -20.16 28.44
CA ILE A 65 59.28 -18.99 29.31
C ILE A 65 58.36 -18.00 28.61
N GLY A 66 58.60 -17.73 27.31
CA GLY A 66 57.76 -16.84 26.50
C GLY A 66 56.32 -17.30 26.44
N MET A 67 56.11 -18.63 26.26
CA MET A 67 54.78 -19.23 26.28
C MET A 67 54.09 -19.17 27.65
N GLN A 68 54.84 -19.30 28.74
CA GLN A 68 54.29 -19.11 30.11
C GLN A 68 53.80 -17.66 30.32
N HIS A 69 54.58 -16.65 29.89
CA HIS A 69 54.15 -15.25 29.96
C HIS A 69 52.98 -14.97 29.03
N PHE A 70 52.94 -15.56 27.84
CA PHE A 70 51.85 -15.43 26.89
C PHE A 70 50.53 -16.00 27.47
N GLN A 71 50.57 -17.18 28.09
CA GLN A 71 49.43 -17.79 28.78
C GLN A 71 48.96 -17.01 30.00
N ALA A 72 49.88 -16.24 30.64
CA ALA A 72 49.57 -15.37 31.76
C ALA A 72 49.12 -13.94 31.31
N GLU A 73 48.93 -13.71 29.99
CA GLU A 73 48.60 -12.41 29.40
C GLU A 73 49.65 -11.29 29.65
N GLU A 74 50.88 -11.70 30.05
CA GLU A 74 52.01 -10.80 30.26
C GLU A 74 52.71 -10.51 28.94
N ASN A 75 51.99 -9.85 27.99
CA ASN A 75 52.40 -9.69 26.62
C ASN A 75 53.75 -9.05 26.41
N ASP A 76 54.16 -8.06 27.21
CA ASP A 76 55.48 -7.43 27.10
C ASP A 76 56.62 -8.38 27.47
N ALA A 77 56.49 -9.19 28.52
CA ALA A 77 57.46 -10.19 28.91
C ALA A 77 57.56 -11.33 27.90
N ALA A 78 56.42 -11.82 27.38
CA ALA A 78 56.37 -12.83 26.34
C ALA A 78 57.10 -12.33 25.06
N LYS A 79 56.80 -11.09 24.64
CA LYS A 79 57.40 -10.42 23.48
C LYS A 79 58.93 -10.35 23.56
N GLU A 80 59.48 -9.95 24.70
CA GLU A 80 60.93 -9.90 24.92
C GLU A 80 61.59 -11.26 24.66
N ARG A 81 60.93 -12.37 25.11
CA ARG A 81 61.45 -13.71 24.92
C ARG A 81 61.36 -14.19 23.48
N PHE A 82 60.27 -13.94 22.82
CA PHE A 82 60.08 -14.34 21.41
C PHE A 82 60.97 -13.50 20.48
N GLU A 83 61.10 -12.17 20.70
CA GLU A 83 62.01 -11.31 19.95
C GLU A 83 63.48 -11.77 20.12
N ARG A 84 63.90 -12.20 21.28
CA ARG A 84 65.26 -12.75 21.49
C ARG A 84 65.46 -14.00 20.61
N ILE A 85 64.53 -14.91 20.53
CA ILE A 85 64.63 -16.09 19.68
C ILE A 85 64.79 -15.68 18.22
N ILE A 86 63.97 -14.74 17.77
CA ILE A 86 63.98 -14.27 16.40
C ILE A 86 65.31 -13.57 16.01
N ILE A 87 65.90 -12.80 16.95
CA ILE A 87 67.09 -12.02 16.68
C ILE A 87 68.39 -12.85 16.92
N GLU A 88 68.45 -13.54 18.05
CA GLU A 88 69.70 -14.22 18.50
C GLU A 88 69.77 -15.68 18.07
N TYR A 89 68.62 -16.34 17.90
CA TYR A 89 68.52 -17.81 17.63
C TYR A 89 67.73 -18.10 16.32
N SER A 90 67.96 -17.31 15.29
CA SER A 90 67.21 -17.33 14.02
C SER A 90 67.33 -18.66 13.22
N ASP A 91 68.32 -19.49 13.52
CA ASP A 91 68.57 -20.81 12.95
C ASP A 91 67.95 -21.96 13.80
N SER A 92 67.36 -21.63 14.93
CA SER A 92 66.68 -22.60 15.81
C SER A 92 65.33 -23.07 15.20
N ARG A 93 64.96 -24.31 15.54
CA ARG A 93 63.60 -24.83 15.22
C ARG A 93 62.50 -24.06 15.88
N TYR A 94 62.81 -23.30 16.97
CA TYR A 94 61.85 -22.44 17.67
C TYR A 94 61.60 -21.09 17.03
N TYR A 95 62.34 -20.74 15.94
CA TYR A 95 62.17 -19.48 15.23
C TYR A 95 60.73 -19.34 14.67
N GLY A 96 60.24 -20.35 13.96
CA GLY A 96 58.89 -20.34 13.37
C GLY A 96 57.81 -20.24 14.48
N PRO A 97 57.78 -21.15 15.46
CA PRO A 97 56.84 -21.09 16.57
C PRO A 97 56.86 -19.77 17.38
N ALA A 98 58.06 -19.22 17.61
CA ALA A 98 58.21 -17.91 18.29
C ALA A 98 57.65 -16.74 17.42
N THR A 99 57.85 -16.81 16.13
CA THR A 99 57.32 -15.80 15.18
C THR A 99 55.78 -15.85 15.15
N LEU A 100 55.20 -17.06 15.13
CA LEU A 100 53.75 -17.22 15.23
C LEU A 100 53.15 -16.64 16.50
N ALA A 101 53.78 -17.00 17.67
CA ALA A 101 53.31 -16.48 18.97
C ALA A 101 53.45 -14.95 19.06
N LEU A 102 54.52 -14.37 18.52
CA LEU A 102 54.73 -12.92 18.51
C LEU A 102 53.75 -12.22 17.54
N ALA A 103 53.43 -12.81 16.41
CA ALA A 103 52.45 -12.31 15.48
C ALA A 103 51.04 -12.28 16.14
N GLN A 104 50.70 -13.30 16.91
CA GLN A 104 49.46 -13.31 17.70
C GLN A 104 49.41 -12.16 18.69
N ILE A 105 50.49 -11.92 19.47
CA ILE A 105 50.57 -10.80 20.40
C ILE A 105 50.37 -9.44 19.66
N TYR A 106 50.96 -9.28 18.49
CA TYR A 106 50.76 -8.05 17.70
C TYR A 106 49.34 -7.89 17.19
N GLN A 107 48.71 -8.98 16.84
CA GLN A 107 47.28 -8.98 16.45
C GLN A 107 46.40 -8.57 17.64
N ASP A 108 46.56 -9.21 18.80
CA ASP A 108 45.77 -8.96 20.00
C ASP A 108 45.96 -7.55 20.55
N THR A 109 47.14 -6.95 20.33
CA THR A 109 47.45 -5.57 20.72
C THR A 109 47.11 -4.52 19.65
N GLY A 110 46.45 -4.92 18.56
CA GLY A 110 46.01 -4.02 17.50
C GLY A 110 47.08 -3.61 16.51
N ALA A 111 48.28 -4.21 16.55
CA ALA A 111 49.38 -3.96 15.62
C ALA A 111 49.35 -4.88 14.39
N SER A 112 48.18 -5.08 13.82
CA SER A 112 47.90 -6.06 12.76
C SER A 112 48.77 -5.94 11.52
N GLU A 113 49.19 -4.72 11.12
CA GLU A 113 50.14 -4.54 10.00
C GLU A 113 51.52 -5.15 10.29
N LYS A 114 51.99 -5.08 11.55
CA LYS A 114 53.24 -5.73 11.93
C LYS A 114 53.11 -7.26 11.94
N ALA A 115 52.01 -7.76 12.47
CA ALA A 115 51.70 -9.20 12.44
C ALA A 115 51.68 -9.72 11.00
N MET A 116 50.97 -9.03 10.10
CA MET A 116 50.91 -9.38 8.68
C MET A 116 52.29 -9.50 8.06
N LYS A 117 53.13 -8.47 8.21
CA LYS A 117 54.50 -8.45 7.66
C LYS A 117 55.36 -9.60 8.20
N MET A 118 55.30 -9.85 9.50
CA MET A 118 56.06 -10.95 10.13
C MET A 118 55.68 -12.31 9.60
N LEU A 119 54.38 -12.55 9.39
CA LEU A 119 53.88 -13.82 8.85
C LEU A 119 54.23 -14.00 7.36
N GLU A 120 54.19 -12.92 6.59
CA GLU A 120 54.68 -12.90 5.20
C GLU A 120 56.17 -13.23 5.11
N ASP A 121 57.00 -12.56 5.96
CA ASP A 121 58.43 -12.78 6.03
C ASP A 121 58.73 -14.23 6.47
N LEU A 122 57.99 -14.80 7.44
CA LEU A 122 58.12 -16.19 7.88
C LEU A 122 57.83 -17.18 6.70
N LEU A 123 56.75 -16.93 5.93
CA LEU A 123 56.40 -17.82 4.81
C LEU A 123 57.43 -17.75 3.66
N LEU A 124 58.10 -16.61 3.45
CA LEU A 124 59.19 -16.48 2.47
C LEU A 124 60.39 -17.36 2.83
N LEU A 125 60.62 -17.64 4.11
CA LEU A 125 61.72 -18.47 4.63
C LEU A 125 61.49 -20.01 4.44
N GLN A 126 60.30 -20.38 3.88
CA GLN A 126 59.91 -21.79 3.66
C GLN A 126 60.01 -22.65 4.95
N PRO A 127 59.28 -22.30 6.01
CA PRO A 127 59.28 -23.04 7.28
C PRO A 127 58.76 -24.47 7.08
N THR A 128 58.79 -25.28 8.17
CA THR A 128 58.20 -26.63 8.13
C THR A 128 56.73 -26.58 7.68
N PRO A 129 56.19 -27.66 7.10
CA PRO A 129 54.82 -27.69 6.60
C PRO A 129 53.78 -27.27 7.68
N GLU A 130 54.00 -27.71 8.93
CA GLU A 130 53.13 -27.41 10.08
C GLU A 130 53.15 -25.91 10.42
N VAL A 131 54.35 -25.29 10.52
CA VAL A 131 54.52 -23.86 10.77
C VAL A 131 54.00 -23.04 9.62
N ALA A 132 54.19 -23.49 8.35
CA ALA A 132 53.66 -22.83 7.17
C ALA A 132 52.12 -22.83 7.12
N ALA A 133 51.47 -23.91 7.57
CA ALA A 133 50.03 -23.99 7.66
C ALA A 133 49.48 -23.01 8.66
N GLN A 134 50.04 -23.00 9.87
CA GLN A 134 49.65 -22.03 10.94
C GLN A 134 49.92 -20.57 10.55
N ALA A 135 51.07 -20.31 9.89
CA ALA A 135 51.39 -18.95 9.41
C ALA A 135 50.38 -18.46 8.35
N ARG A 136 49.99 -19.30 7.39
CA ARG A 136 48.96 -18.97 6.40
C ARG A 136 47.63 -18.69 7.04
N TYR A 137 47.23 -19.55 8.01
CA TYR A 137 45.99 -19.36 8.75
C TYR A 137 45.97 -18.00 9.50
N GLN A 138 46.99 -17.74 10.32
CA GLN A 138 47.10 -16.47 11.08
C GLN A 138 47.17 -15.25 10.12
N LEU A 139 47.91 -15.38 9.01
CA LEU A 139 47.98 -14.33 7.99
C LEU A 139 46.61 -14.00 7.41
N ALA A 140 45.80 -15.02 7.11
CA ALA A 140 44.46 -14.82 6.59
C ALA A 140 43.57 -14.11 7.62
N ILE A 141 43.65 -14.52 8.90
CA ILE A 141 42.91 -13.83 9.99
C ILE A 141 43.33 -12.37 10.14
N VAL A 142 44.64 -12.08 10.09
CA VAL A 142 45.15 -10.70 10.17
C VAL A 142 44.71 -9.87 8.94
N GLN A 143 44.69 -10.48 7.75
CA GLN A 143 44.19 -9.83 6.53
C GLN A 143 42.70 -9.48 6.63
N LEU A 144 41.88 -10.37 7.24
CA LEU A 144 40.48 -10.05 7.52
C LEU A 144 40.35 -8.86 8.47
N ALA A 145 41.09 -8.89 9.57
CA ALA A 145 41.07 -7.81 10.56
C ALA A 145 41.51 -6.43 9.97
N LEU A 146 42.32 -6.45 8.93
CA LEU A 146 42.72 -5.27 8.15
C LEU A 146 41.73 -4.91 7.02
N GLY A 147 40.61 -5.63 6.88
CA GLY A 147 39.60 -5.43 5.82
C GLY A 147 40.04 -5.93 4.44
N ASN A 148 41.07 -6.74 4.37
CA ASN A 148 41.57 -7.30 3.10
C ASN A 148 41.00 -8.70 2.82
N GLN A 149 39.66 -8.75 2.71
CA GLN A 149 38.89 -9.97 2.52
C GLN A 149 39.30 -10.75 1.26
N ALA A 150 39.55 -10.05 0.16
CA ALA A 150 39.94 -10.67 -1.11
C ALA A 150 41.24 -11.49 -1.02
N ALA A 151 42.13 -11.13 -0.11
CA ALA A 151 43.38 -11.86 0.12
C ALA A 151 43.21 -13.01 1.11
N ALA A 152 42.36 -12.84 2.13
CA ALA A 152 42.13 -13.81 3.21
C ALA A 152 41.21 -14.95 2.82
N ALA A 153 40.10 -14.66 2.16
CA ALA A 153 39.04 -15.62 1.85
C ALA A 153 39.54 -16.90 1.15
N PRO A 154 40.37 -16.85 0.10
CA PRO A 154 40.82 -18.08 -0.60
C PRO A 154 41.64 -18.99 0.32
N THR A 155 42.37 -18.44 1.28
CA THR A 155 43.14 -19.23 2.23
C THR A 155 42.30 -19.90 3.27
N LEU A 156 41.34 -19.17 3.83
CA LEU A 156 40.40 -19.68 4.84
C LEU A 156 39.41 -20.69 4.20
N GLU A 157 38.91 -20.41 3.01
CA GLU A 157 38.09 -21.36 2.25
C GLU A 157 38.83 -22.66 2.04
N LYS A 158 40.09 -22.58 1.62
CA LYS A 158 40.94 -23.76 1.42
C LYS A 158 41.13 -24.54 2.75
N ILE A 159 41.32 -23.89 3.86
CA ILE A 159 41.44 -24.53 5.17
C ILE A 159 40.12 -25.19 5.59
N VAL A 160 38.99 -24.55 5.35
CA VAL A 160 37.66 -25.11 5.60
C VAL A 160 37.35 -26.32 4.70
N GLU A 161 37.84 -26.33 3.48
CA GLU A 161 37.57 -27.39 2.51
C GLU A 161 38.58 -28.54 2.54
N GLU A 162 39.87 -28.26 2.78
CA GLU A 162 40.95 -29.22 2.66
C GLU A 162 41.50 -29.68 4.04
N LYS A 163 41.26 -30.93 4.39
CA LYS A 163 42.07 -31.93 5.09
C LYS A 163 42.88 -31.59 6.34
N GLU A 164 42.82 -30.45 6.90
CA GLU A 164 43.36 -30.20 8.26
C GLU A 164 42.43 -30.78 9.31
N THR A 165 42.82 -30.79 10.55
CA THR A 165 41.99 -31.43 11.57
C THR A 165 40.59 -30.82 11.61
N PRO A 166 39.53 -31.56 11.97
CA PRO A 166 38.19 -31.03 12.11
C PRO A 166 38.11 -29.75 12.98
N GLU A 167 39.01 -29.67 13.99
CA GLU A 167 39.11 -28.56 14.91
C GLU A 167 39.58 -27.27 14.21
N GLU A 168 40.65 -27.34 13.39
CA GLU A 168 41.17 -26.19 12.63
C GLU A 168 40.16 -25.71 11.59
N ARG A 169 39.46 -26.63 10.94
CA ARG A 169 38.38 -26.27 9.98
C ARG A 169 37.23 -25.56 10.64
N LYS A 170 36.79 -26.02 11.82
CA LYS A 170 35.75 -25.44 12.64
C LYS A 170 36.12 -24.01 13.05
N GLU A 171 37.35 -23.85 13.58
CA GLU A 171 37.81 -22.56 14.05
C GLU A 171 37.95 -21.55 12.90
N ALA A 172 38.52 -21.94 11.76
CA ALA A 172 38.61 -21.12 10.56
C ALA A 172 37.21 -20.69 10.06
N ALA A 173 36.25 -21.62 10.03
CA ALA A 173 34.90 -21.33 9.61
C ALA A 173 34.20 -20.34 10.54
N ASN A 174 34.36 -20.52 11.87
CA ASN A 174 33.73 -19.62 12.86
C ASN A 174 34.34 -18.20 12.81
N GLN A 175 35.64 -18.07 12.65
CA GLN A 175 36.33 -16.77 12.55
C GLN A 175 35.97 -16.05 11.25
N LEU A 176 35.99 -16.75 10.11
CA LEU A 176 35.57 -16.20 8.84
C LEU A 176 34.12 -15.72 8.88
N ALA A 177 33.22 -16.51 9.45
CA ALA A 177 31.83 -16.15 9.64
C ALA A 177 31.65 -14.89 10.49
N GLY A 178 32.39 -14.78 11.61
CA GLY A 178 32.32 -13.60 12.47
C GLY A 178 32.82 -12.32 11.80
N GLU A 179 33.86 -12.42 10.99
CA GLU A 179 34.37 -11.27 10.24
C GLU A 179 33.39 -10.84 9.14
N LEU A 180 32.81 -11.80 8.41
CA LEU A 180 31.78 -11.53 7.41
C LEU A 180 30.51 -10.89 8.02
N GLU A 181 30.12 -11.30 9.24
CA GLU A 181 29.05 -10.64 10.00
C GLU A 181 29.37 -9.16 10.24
N THR A 182 30.62 -8.84 10.65
CA THR A 182 30.99 -7.43 10.92
C THR A 182 31.00 -6.57 9.67
N GLN A 183 31.19 -7.18 8.49
CA GLN A 183 31.17 -6.51 7.19
C GLN A 183 29.76 -6.43 6.60
N GLY A 184 28.78 -7.08 7.22
CA GLY A 184 27.38 -7.10 6.75
C GLY A 184 27.11 -8.15 5.67
N GLU A 185 28.05 -9.06 5.39
CA GLU A 185 27.92 -10.15 4.41
C GLU A 185 27.25 -11.38 5.10
N TYR A 186 26.00 -11.19 5.52
CA TYR A 186 25.29 -12.17 6.35
C TYR A 186 25.06 -13.51 5.67
N GLY A 187 24.84 -13.55 4.37
CA GLY A 187 24.63 -14.78 3.62
C GLY A 187 25.85 -15.69 3.68
N GLU A 188 27.03 -15.15 3.42
CA GLU A 188 28.29 -15.89 3.50
C GLU A 188 28.63 -16.23 4.96
N SER A 189 28.36 -15.33 5.89
CA SER A 189 28.55 -15.60 7.32
C SER A 189 27.77 -16.83 7.79
N VAL A 190 26.50 -16.95 7.41
CA VAL A 190 25.65 -18.12 7.72
C VAL A 190 26.19 -19.40 7.12
N ARG A 191 26.73 -19.34 5.89
CA ARG A 191 27.36 -20.47 5.22
C ARG A 191 28.52 -21.05 6.04
N TYR A 192 29.40 -20.20 6.55
CA TYR A 192 30.54 -20.63 7.36
C TYR A 192 30.15 -21.02 8.79
N TRP A 193 29.18 -20.34 9.42
CA TRP A 193 28.67 -20.83 10.71
C TRP A 193 27.99 -22.19 10.60
N LYS A 194 27.31 -22.49 9.51
CA LYS A 194 26.78 -23.83 9.23
C LYS A 194 27.91 -24.86 9.20
N ARG A 195 29.03 -24.58 8.51
CA ARG A 195 30.20 -25.46 8.46
C ARG A 195 30.81 -25.68 9.86
N ALA A 196 30.94 -24.61 10.64
CA ALA A 196 31.41 -24.72 12.04
C ALA A 196 30.44 -25.55 12.90
N PHE A 197 29.13 -25.32 12.76
CA PHE A 197 28.08 -26.07 13.46
C PHE A 197 28.09 -27.57 13.16
N GLU A 198 28.31 -27.94 11.92
CA GLU A 198 28.41 -29.36 11.48
C GLU A 198 29.63 -30.06 12.07
N LEU A 199 30.72 -29.35 12.31
CA LEU A 199 31.96 -29.86 12.87
C LEU A 199 32.02 -29.83 14.41
N GLU A 200 31.14 -29.05 15.05
CA GLU A 200 31.14 -28.86 16.48
C GLU A 200 30.57 -30.07 17.22
N THR A 201 31.32 -30.54 18.23
CA THR A 201 30.94 -31.68 19.08
C THR A 201 30.54 -31.29 20.49
N ASP A 202 30.97 -30.10 20.96
CA ASP A 202 30.58 -29.59 22.27
C ASP A 202 29.14 -29.06 22.22
N PRO A 203 28.21 -29.57 23.05
CA PRO A 203 26.81 -29.14 22.99
C PRO A 203 26.59 -27.64 23.32
N ALA A 204 27.44 -27.06 24.17
CA ALA A 204 27.30 -25.64 24.55
C ALA A 204 27.75 -24.72 23.41
N LEU A 205 28.89 -25.01 22.77
CA LEU A 205 29.40 -24.26 21.65
C LEU A 205 28.49 -24.45 20.41
N LYS A 206 27.95 -25.65 20.23
CA LYS A 206 26.97 -25.94 19.18
C LYS A 206 25.70 -25.12 19.32
N ALA A 207 25.18 -24.95 20.54
CA ALA A 207 24.03 -24.13 20.85
C ALA A 207 24.31 -22.62 20.57
N GLU A 208 25.53 -22.15 20.83
CA GLU A 208 25.95 -20.78 20.52
C GLU A 208 25.95 -20.52 18.99
N LEU A 209 26.52 -21.46 18.22
CA LEU A 209 26.52 -21.38 16.75
C LEU A 209 25.10 -21.42 16.18
N GLU A 210 24.25 -22.27 16.75
CA GLU A 210 22.82 -22.33 16.39
C GLU A 210 22.14 -20.98 16.61
N GLU A 211 22.39 -20.31 17.73
CA GLU A 211 21.81 -18.99 18.03
C GLU A 211 22.31 -17.91 17.06
N LYS A 212 23.60 -17.94 16.67
CA LYS A 212 24.16 -17.04 15.65
C LYS A 212 23.47 -17.22 14.29
N ILE A 213 23.35 -18.48 13.83
CA ILE A 213 22.66 -18.80 12.57
C ILE A 213 21.20 -18.34 12.64
N LEU A 214 20.51 -18.64 13.73
CA LEU A 214 19.11 -18.25 13.93
C LEU A 214 18.92 -16.74 13.87
N LYS A 215 19.76 -15.99 14.58
CA LYS A 215 19.71 -14.51 14.60
C LYS A 215 19.92 -13.95 13.18
N ALA A 216 20.94 -14.41 12.48
CA ALA A 216 21.23 -13.96 11.13
C ALA A 216 20.06 -14.28 10.15
N VAL A 217 19.55 -15.51 10.16
CA VAL A 217 18.41 -15.90 9.32
C VAL A 217 17.17 -15.09 9.66
N ASP A 218 16.85 -14.89 10.94
CA ASP A 218 15.59 -14.19 11.30
C ASP A 218 15.65 -12.68 11.06
N ARG A 219 16.79 -12.03 11.25
CA ARG A 219 16.89 -10.56 11.28
C ARG A 219 17.64 -9.96 10.10
N ASP A 220 18.79 -10.56 9.75
CA ASP A 220 19.82 -9.85 9.00
C ASP A 220 19.84 -10.23 7.50
N LEU A 221 19.43 -11.47 7.15
CA LEU A 221 19.39 -11.92 5.77
C LEU A 221 18.30 -11.23 4.95
N SER A 222 18.68 -10.74 3.77
CA SER A 222 17.76 -10.28 2.72
C SER A 222 17.02 -11.46 2.06
N PHE A 223 15.91 -11.16 1.36
CA PHE A 223 15.16 -12.18 0.61
C PHE A 223 16.01 -12.91 -0.43
N SER A 224 16.91 -12.20 -1.11
CA SER A 224 17.81 -12.78 -2.11
C SER A 224 18.81 -13.76 -1.50
N GLU A 225 19.40 -13.41 -0.35
CA GLU A 225 20.33 -14.29 0.36
C GLU A 225 19.63 -15.53 0.92
N VAL A 226 18.43 -15.37 1.50
CA VAL A 226 17.63 -16.51 1.96
C VAL A 226 17.34 -17.50 0.81
N ARG A 227 16.99 -16.99 -0.38
CA ARG A 227 16.77 -17.82 -1.55
C ARG A 227 18.06 -18.53 -2.03
N LEU A 228 19.15 -17.78 -2.09
CA LEU A 228 20.45 -18.34 -2.49
C LEU A 228 20.85 -19.46 -1.54
N LEU A 229 20.80 -19.24 -0.24
CA LEU A 229 21.13 -20.25 0.77
C LEU A 229 20.23 -21.49 0.68
N LEU A 230 18.94 -21.31 0.35
CA LEU A 230 18.04 -22.44 0.12
C LEU A 230 18.50 -23.31 -1.06
N GLU A 231 18.99 -22.67 -2.13
CA GLU A 231 19.39 -23.36 -3.37
C GLU A 231 20.79 -24.00 -3.27
N THR A 232 21.68 -23.41 -2.46
CA THR A 232 23.10 -23.80 -2.43
C THR A 232 23.52 -24.54 -1.16
N GLU A 233 22.91 -24.27 -0.01
CA GLU A 233 23.43 -24.71 1.29
C GLU A 233 22.42 -25.45 2.17
N ALA A 234 21.11 -25.24 1.95
CA ALA A 234 20.08 -25.79 2.82
C ALA A 234 19.68 -27.20 2.36
N GLU A 235 20.31 -28.20 2.91
CA GLU A 235 19.94 -29.60 2.70
C GLU A 235 18.65 -29.94 3.46
N PRO A 236 17.69 -30.68 2.85
CA PRO A 236 16.46 -31.07 3.51
C PRO A 236 16.69 -31.81 4.85
N GLY A 237 16.07 -31.35 5.90
CA GLY A 237 16.16 -31.93 7.24
C GLY A 237 17.27 -31.36 8.13
N THR A 238 18.04 -30.39 7.62
CA THR A 238 19.05 -29.65 8.42
C THR A 238 18.44 -28.45 9.14
N LEU A 239 19.15 -27.95 10.17
CA LEU A 239 18.79 -26.73 10.87
C LEU A 239 18.58 -25.54 9.91
N LEU A 240 19.47 -25.35 8.95
CA LEU A 240 19.38 -24.24 8.01
C LEU A 240 18.15 -24.34 7.10
N ASP A 241 17.81 -25.53 6.59
CA ASP A 241 16.56 -25.73 5.81
C ASP A 241 15.33 -25.43 6.70
N GLU A 242 15.31 -25.92 7.93
CA GLU A 242 14.21 -25.61 8.88
C GLU A 242 13.97 -24.11 9.00
N LEU A 243 15.03 -23.37 9.33
CA LEU A 243 14.94 -21.92 9.56
C LEU A 243 14.53 -21.16 8.29
N ILE A 244 15.09 -21.54 7.15
CA ILE A 244 14.83 -20.91 5.85
C ILE A 244 13.40 -21.16 5.38
N GLN A 245 12.87 -22.38 5.49
CA GLN A 245 11.49 -22.67 5.09
C GLN A 245 10.50 -21.81 5.87
N TYR A 246 10.68 -21.68 7.19
CA TYR A 246 9.82 -20.83 8.01
C TYR A 246 10.00 -19.33 7.71
N LYS A 247 11.23 -18.86 7.54
CA LYS A 247 11.52 -17.47 7.16
C LYS A 247 10.89 -17.10 5.82
N LEU A 248 11.01 -17.95 4.80
CA LEU A 248 10.41 -17.73 3.48
C LEU A 248 8.88 -17.69 3.58
N ALA A 249 8.26 -18.56 4.36
CA ALA A 249 6.82 -18.51 4.59
C ALA A 249 6.39 -17.15 5.15
N ARG A 250 7.10 -16.61 6.15
CA ARG A 250 6.85 -15.27 6.72
C ARG A 250 7.07 -14.14 5.71
N ILE A 251 8.11 -14.23 4.90
CA ILE A 251 8.38 -13.25 3.82
C ILE A 251 7.25 -13.28 2.79
N HIS A 252 6.82 -14.45 2.32
CA HIS A 252 5.70 -14.56 1.38
C HIS A 252 4.39 -14.05 1.97
N ILE A 253 4.14 -14.24 3.28
CA ILE A 253 2.99 -13.62 3.97
C ILE A 253 3.09 -12.09 3.91
N HIS A 254 4.26 -11.54 4.20
CA HIS A 254 4.49 -10.09 4.15
C HIS A 254 4.30 -9.51 2.74
N LEU A 255 4.75 -10.23 1.72
CA LEU A 255 4.56 -9.89 0.30
C LEU A 255 3.13 -10.17 -0.20
N LYS A 256 2.24 -10.66 0.66
CA LYS A 256 0.86 -11.06 0.31
C LYS A 256 0.80 -12.18 -0.75
N ASP A 257 1.88 -12.94 -0.92
CA ASP A 257 1.94 -14.13 -1.77
C ASP A 257 1.50 -15.36 -0.96
N TYR A 258 0.20 -15.45 -0.69
CA TYR A 258 -0.36 -16.45 0.20
C TYR A 258 -0.28 -17.88 -0.35
N VAL A 259 -0.16 -18.04 -1.67
CA VAL A 259 -0.01 -19.36 -2.30
C VAL A 259 1.36 -19.94 -1.95
N GLN A 260 2.45 -19.18 -2.22
CA GLN A 260 3.79 -19.61 -1.87
C GLN A 260 3.97 -19.74 -0.35
N ALA A 261 3.41 -18.83 0.43
CA ALA A 261 3.42 -18.94 1.89
C ALA A 261 2.80 -20.26 2.38
N SER A 262 1.65 -20.64 1.82
CA SER A 262 0.97 -21.89 2.19
C SER A 262 1.78 -23.13 1.80
N GLU A 263 2.41 -23.12 0.63
CA GLU A 263 3.29 -24.22 0.19
C GLU A 263 4.52 -24.36 1.10
N ARG A 264 5.15 -23.25 1.50
CA ARG A 264 6.28 -23.24 2.42
C ARG A 264 5.92 -23.74 3.82
N LEU A 265 4.80 -23.29 4.37
CA LEU A 265 4.32 -23.77 5.67
C LEU A 265 3.98 -25.25 5.64
N LYS A 266 3.32 -25.72 4.58
CA LYS A 266 3.05 -27.15 4.40
C LYS A 266 4.34 -27.95 4.35
N THR A 267 5.33 -27.51 3.58
CA THR A 267 6.65 -28.15 3.51
C THR A 267 7.32 -28.18 4.90
N TYR A 268 7.22 -27.08 5.65
CA TYR A 268 7.75 -26.99 6.99
C TYR A 268 7.07 -27.98 7.94
N GLU A 269 5.74 -28.04 7.98
CA GLU A 269 4.96 -28.94 8.85
C GLU A 269 5.24 -30.42 8.53
N GLU A 270 5.38 -30.77 7.27
CA GLU A 270 5.67 -32.14 6.82
C GLU A 270 7.10 -32.57 7.16
N ARG A 271 8.10 -31.70 6.99
CA ARG A 271 9.51 -32.02 7.23
C ARG A 271 9.91 -31.90 8.71
N TYR A 272 9.33 -30.93 9.41
CA TYR A 272 9.72 -30.58 10.78
C TYR A 272 8.53 -30.67 11.75
N PRO A 273 7.92 -31.86 11.95
CA PRO A 273 6.74 -32.01 12.81
C PRO A 273 7.03 -31.76 14.30
N GLN A 274 8.30 -31.68 14.69
CA GLN A 274 8.76 -31.28 16.02
C GLN A 274 9.72 -30.10 15.96
N GLY A 275 9.70 -29.36 14.86
CA GLY A 275 10.55 -28.21 14.64
C GLY A 275 10.25 -27.05 15.59
N ARG A 276 11.20 -26.15 15.71
CA ARG A 276 11.18 -24.99 16.63
C ARG A 276 9.92 -24.14 16.47
N TYR A 277 9.44 -23.95 15.25
CA TYR A 277 8.32 -23.06 14.91
C TYR A 277 7.04 -23.82 14.53
N ILE A 278 6.90 -25.10 14.92
CA ILE A 278 5.79 -25.94 14.46
C ILE A 278 4.42 -25.41 14.91
N ASP A 279 4.33 -24.88 16.12
CA ASP A 279 3.07 -24.37 16.64
C ASP A 279 2.66 -23.05 15.94
N GLU A 280 3.63 -22.16 15.75
CA GLU A 280 3.43 -20.92 14.99
C GLU A 280 3.11 -21.21 13.52
N ALA A 281 3.79 -22.16 12.90
CA ALA A 281 3.56 -22.58 11.53
C ALA A 281 2.14 -23.12 11.36
N LYS A 282 1.64 -23.96 12.26
CA LYS A 282 0.25 -24.46 12.25
C LYS A 282 -0.76 -23.34 12.41
N VAL A 283 -0.51 -22.37 13.28
CA VAL A 283 -1.39 -21.19 13.44
C VAL A 283 -1.43 -20.36 12.16
N LEU A 284 -0.25 -20.10 11.55
CA LEU A 284 -0.17 -19.37 10.29
C LEU A 284 -0.82 -20.14 9.13
N SER A 285 -0.59 -21.45 9.04
CA SER A 285 -1.19 -22.34 8.03
C SER A 285 -2.71 -22.33 8.12
N GLY A 286 -3.27 -22.46 9.32
CA GLY A 286 -4.72 -22.39 9.54
C GLY A 286 -5.31 -21.03 9.12
N ARG A 287 -4.63 -19.93 9.43
CA ARG A 287 -5.04 -18.58 8.98
C ARG A 287 -4.96 -18.43 7.46
N LEU A 288 -3.92 -18.93 6.83
CA LEU A 288 -3.80 -18.88 5.37
C LEU A 288 -4.82 -19.78 4.67
N GLN A 289 -5.06 -20.96 5.18
CA GLN A 289 -6.06 -21.87 4.63
C GLN A 289 -7.45 -21.25 4.60
N SER A 290 -7.86 -20.58 5.69
CA SER A 290 -9.15 -19.87 5.73
C SER A 290 -9.20 -18.69 4.72
N ARG A 291 -8.08 -18.03 4.45
CA ARG A 291 -7.99 -16.95 3.43
C ARG A 291 -8.02 -17.45 2.00
N VAL A 292 -7.39 -18.59 1.72
CA VAL A 292 -7.25 -19.14 0.36
C VAL A 292 -8.50 -19.94 -0.05
N GLN A 293 -9.21 -20.52 0.92
CA GLN A 293 -10.43 -21.26 0.64
C GLN A 293 -11.50 -20.37 0.02
N VAL A 294 -12.05 -20.78 -1.12
CA VAL A 294 -13.04 -19.99 -1.88
C VAL A 294 -14.22 -20.87 -2.28
N GLN A 295 -15.42 -20.39 -1.99
CA GLN A 295 -16.67 -20.88 -2.54
C GLN A 295 -17.03 -20.02 -3.76
N VAL A 296 -16.76 -20.56 -4.94
CA VAL A 296 -16.82 -19.82 -6.21
C VAL A 296 -18.22 -19.37 -6.65
N ASN A 297 -19.25 -19.74 -5.90
CA ASN A 297 -20.63 -19.36 -6.11
C ASN A 297 -21.16 -18.38 -5.04
N ARG A 298 -20.29 -17.85 -4.15
CA ARG A 298 -20.69 -16.98 -3.04
C ARG A 298 -20.16 -15.56 -3.20
N ILE A 299 -21.06 -14.59 -3.05
CA ILE A 299 -20.74 -13.16 -3.00
C ILE A 299 -21.15 -12.60 -1.65
N GLY A 300 -20.26 -11.85 -1.01
CA GLY A 300 -20.56 -11.06 0.17
C GLY A 300 -21.19 -9.72 -0.17
N VAL A 301 -22.05 -9.21 0.71
CA VAL A 301 -22.61 -7.86 0.63
C VAL A 301 -22.47 -7.19 2.00
N ILE A 302 -21.89 -6.00 2.04
CA ILE A 302 -21.74 -5.20 3.27
C ILE A 302 -22.52 -3.90 3.11
N LEU A 303 -23.55 -3.69 3.93
CA LEU A 303 -24.42 -2.51 3.87
C LEU A 303 -24.87 -2.09 5.27
N PRO A 304 -25.19 -0.81 5.50
CA PRO A 304 -25.78 -0.32 6.75
C PRO A 304 -27.28 -0.66 6.79
N LEU A 305 -27.62 -1.85 7.29
CA LEU A 305 -29.01 -2.35 7.31
C LEU A 305 -29.76 -2.03 8.60
N SER A 306 -29.09 -1.46 9.59
CA SER A 306 -29.64 -0.93 10.84
C SER A 306 -29.12 0.47 11.13
N GLY A 307 -29.61 1.12 12.20
CA GLY A 307 -29.21 2.48 12.56
C GLY A 307 -29.74 3.56 11.61
N PRO A 308 -29.12 4.75 11.61
CA PRO A 308 -29.63 5.93 10.89
C PRO A 308 -29.66 5.77 9.36
N TYR A 309 -28.82 4.90 8.81
CA TYR A 309 -28.70 4.65 7.36
C TYR A 309 -29.52 3.46 6.87
N ARG A 310 -30.32 2.81 7.73
CA ARG A 310 -31.12 1.63 7.42
C ARG A 310 -31.92 1.76 6.13
N SER A 311 -32.63 2.87 5.98
CA SER A 311 -33.48 3.08 4.80
C SER A 311 -32.68 3.06 3.49
N TYR A 312 -31.50 3.69 3.47
CA TYR A 312 -30.61 3.65 2.31
C TYR A 312 -30.07 2.25 2.06
N GLY A 313 -29.57 1.58 3.11
CA GLY A 313 -29.05 0.22 3.00
C GLY A 313 -30.07 -0.78 2.45
N GLN A 314 -31.33 -0.72 2.91
CA GLN A 314 -32.41 -1.58 2.45
C GLN A 314 -32.80 -1.34 0.98
N ARG A 315 -32.81 -0.09 0.53
CA ARG A 315 -33.08 0.26 -0.88
C ARG A 315 -31.96 -0.28 -1.78
N VAL A 316 -30.71 -0.10 -1.38
CA VAL A 316 -29.53 -0.62 -2.07
C VAL A 316 -29.55 -2.15 -2.11
N LEU A 317 -29.83 -2.79 -0.99
CA LEU A 317 -29.96 -4.27 -0.92
C LEU A 317 -31.04 -4.80 -1.86
N THR A 318 -32.20 -4.13 -1.93
CA THR A 318 -33.24 -4.48 -2.90
C THR A 318 -32.71 -4.47 -4.32
N ALA A 319 -32.00 -3.41 -4.70
CA ALA A 319 -31.45 -3.25 -6.03
C ALA A 319 -30.40 -4.34 -6.33
N ILE A 320 -29.46 -4.61 -5.41
CA ILE A 320 -28.49 -5.70 -5.56
C ILE A 320 -29.19 -7.05 -5.73
N LYS A 321 -30.15 -7.36 -4.88
CA LYS A 321 -30.91 -8.62 -4.96
C LYS A 321 -31.63 -8.78 -6.32
N LEU A 322 -32.27 -7.72 -6.81
CA LEU A 322 -32.94 -7.73 -8.11
C LEU A 322 -31.95 -7.93 -9.27
N GLY A 323 -30.82 -7.24 -9.25
CA GLY A 323 -29.73 -7.43 -10.22
C GLY A 323 -29.11 -8.81 -10.17
N TYR A 324 -28.97 -9.36 -8.97
CA TYR A 324 -28.46 -10.72 -8.73
C TYR A 324 -29.46 -11.82 -9.14
N GLY A 325 -30.66 -11.45 -9.59
CA GLY A 325 -31.68 -12.38 -10.04
C GLY A 325 -32.58 -12.94 -8.93
N LEU A 326 -32.60 -12.33 -7.76
CA LEU A 326 -33.46 -12.68 -6.63
C LEU A 326 -34.80 -11.96 -6.72
N SER A 327 -35.86 -12.62 -6.24
CA SER A 327 -37.16 -11.97 -6.02
C SER A 327 -37.18 -11.28 -4.67
N VAL A 328 -37.70 -10.06 -4.63
CA VAL A 328 -37.79 -9.24 -3.40
C VAL A 328 -39.23 -8.78 -3.22
N THR A 329 -39.73 -8.81 -1.99
CA THR A 329 -41.03 -8.33 -1.61
C THR A 329 -40.93 -7.26 -0.54
N SER A 330 -42.03 -6.51 -0.32
CA SER A 330 -42.08 -5.51 0.77
C SER A 330 -42.02 -6.16 2.15
N ASP A 331 -42.35 -7.44 2.25
CA ASP A 331 -42.38 -8.21 3.51
C ASP A 331 -40.96 -8.53 4.01
N ASP A 332 -39.97 -8.56 3.10
CA ASP A 332 -38.58 -8.83 3.44
C ASP A 332 -37.94 -7.76 4.39
N TYR A 333 -38.60 -6.62 4.55
CA TYR A 333 -38.15 -5.50 5.36
C TYR A 333 -39.14 -5.04 6.44
N ARG A 334 -40.16 -5.86 6.77
CA ARG A 334 -41.15 -5.52 7.80
C ARG A 334 -40.58 -5.69 9.22
N GLY A 335 -40.92 -4.77 10.08
CA GLY A 335 -40.55 -4.79 11.51
C GLY A 335 -39.04 -4.59 11.71
N GLU A 336 -38.42 -5.42 12.54
CA GLU A 336 -37.00 -5.38 12.88
C GLU A 336 -36.11 -6.16 11.88
N GLN A 337 -36.67 -6.73 10.82
CA GLN A 337 -35.89 -7.47 9.82
C GLN A 337 -34.95 -6.53 9.09
N THR A 338 -33.64 -6.75 9.24
CA THR A 338 -32.60 -5.95 8.60
C THR A 338 -32.42 -6.30 7.13
N GLY A 339 -32.78 -7.54 6.74
CA GLY A 339 -32.49 -8.10 5.42
C GLY A 339 -31.11 -8.75 5.32
N ALA A 340 -30.35 -8.84 6.43
CA ALA A 340 -29.11 -9.62 6.51
C ALA A 340 -29.42 -11.13 6.44
N GLY A 341 -28.47 -11.92 5.93
CA GLY A 341 -28.60 -13.38 5.81
C GLY A 341 -28.10 -13.92 4.48
N THR A 342 -28.35 -15.21 4.23
CA THR A 342 -27.92 -15.90 3.02
C THR A 342 -29.10 -16.11 2.09
N PHE A 343 -28.94 -15.70 0.81
CA PHE A 343 -29.97 -15.82 -0.23
C PHE A 343 -29.43 -16.63 -1.40
N LYS A 344 -30.29 -17.46 -2.01
CA LYS A 344 -29.96 -18.37 -3.10
C LYS A 344 -30.65 -17.95 -4.39
N ALA A 345 -29.90 -17.72 -5.45
CA ALA A 345 -30.40 -17.42 -6.79
C ALA A 345 -30.09 -18.57 -7.75
N LYS A 346 -31.03 -18.94 -8.62
CA LYS A 346 -30.80 -19.87 -9.74
C LYS A 346 -30.67 -19.08 -11.03
N ILE A 347 -29.48 -19.00 -11.57
CA ILE A 347 -29.18 -18.22 -12.77
C ILE A 347 -28.99 -19.15 -13.96
N ALA A 348 -29.62 -18.81 -15.09
CA ALA A 348 -29.43 -19.55 -16.32
C ALA A 348 -28.05 -19.29 -16.93
N LEU A 349 -27.32 -20.35 -17.25
CA LEU A 349 -26.06 -20.24 -17.95
C LEU A 349 -26.26 -19.84 -19.43
N PRO A 350 -25.27 -19.21 -20.08
CA PRO A 350 -25.29 -18.91 -21.49
C PRO A 350 -25.60 -20.16 -22.32
N LYS A 351 -26.49 -20.05 -23.30
CA LYS A 351 -26.92 -21.19 -24.14
C LYS A 351 -25.78 -21.63 -25.05
N THR A 352 -25.29 -22.84 -24.86
CA THR A 352 -24.47 -23.53 -25.86
C THR A 352 -25.41 -24.24 -26.84
N LYS A 353 -25.22 -24.07 -28.17
CA LYS A 353 -26.06 -24.74 -29.18
C LYS A 353 -26.10 -26.25 -28.95
N GLY A 354 -27.31 -26.81 -28.75
CA GLY A 354 -27.55 -28.25 -28.60
C GLY A 354 -27.50 -28.77 -27.17
N GLN A 355 -27.26 -27.96 -26.16
CA GLN A 355 -27.31 -28.40 -24.76
C GLN A 355 -28.62 -27.97 -24.04
N PRO A 356 -29.12 -28.79 -23.09
CA PRO A 356 -30.26 -28.40 -22.26
C PRO A 356 -29.92 -27.13 -21.45
N LYS A 357 -30.95 -26.37 -21.11
CA LYS A 357 -30.83 -25.14 -20.31
C LYS A 357 -30.23 -25.52 -18.95
N GLN A 358 -28.96 -25.15 -18.72
CA GLN A 358 -28.28 -25.34 -17.45
C GLN A 358 -28.49 -24.13 -16.56
N THR A 359 -28.60 -24.37 -15.25
CA THR A 359 -28.69 -23.33 -14.23
C THR A 359 -27.59 -23.54 -13.21
N ARG A 360 -27.05 -22.43 -12.69
CA ARG A 360 -26.09 -22.42 -11.56
C ARG A 360 -26.78 -21.81 -10.34
N GLU A 361 -26.61 -22.44 -9.18
CA GLU A 361 -27.04 -21.84 -7.92
C GLU A 361 -25.93 -20.93 -7.41
N LEU A 362 -26.27 -19.67 -7.17
CA LEU A 362 -25.41 -18.64 -6.59
C LEU A 362 -25.92 -18.24 -5.21
N GLU A 363 -25.03 -17.93 -4.30
CA GLU A 363 -25.35 -17.50 -2.93
C GLU A 363 -24.92 -16.04 -2.71
N LEU A 364 -25.81 -15.23 -2.12
CA LEU A 364 -25.56 -13.86 -1.72
C LEU A 364 -25.59 -13.80 -0.19
N ILE A 365 -24.45 -13.50 0.43
CA ILE A 365 -24.29 -13.43 1.88
C ILE A 365 -24.27 -11.95 2.30
N VAL A 366 -25.32 -11.54 3.00
CA VAL A 366 -25.55 -10.13 3.35
C VAL A 366 -25.26 -9.90 4.82
N LYS A 367 -24.38 -8.94 5.10
CA LYS A 367 -23.95 -8.52 6.44
C LYS A 367 -24.34 -7.07 6.72
N ASP A 368 -24.65 -6.77 7.96
CA ASP A 368 -25.02 -5.43 8.43
C ASP A 368 -23.82 -4.70 9.04
N SER A 369 -23.34 -3.67 8.35
CA SER A 369 -22.24 -2.82 8.84
C SER A 369 -22.67 -1.82 9.92
N LYS A 370 -23.95 -1.63 10.14
CA LYS A 370 -24.55 -0.62 11.04
C LYS A 370 -24.10 0.83 10.71
N GLY A 371 -23.38 1.02 9.62
CA GLY A 371 -22.72 2.28 9.26
C GLY A 371 -21.46 2.59 10.07
N ASP A 372 -20.92 1.59 10.77
CA ASP A 372 -19.71 1.69 11.58
C ASP A 372 -18.48 1.21 10.79
N PRO A 373 -17.39 2.02 10.73
CA PRO A 373 -16.20 1.70 9.94
C PRO A 373 -15.45 0.45 10.42
N GLU A 374 -15.37 0.22 11.72
CA GLU A 374 -14.65 -0.93 12.29
C GLU A 374 -15.42 -2.21 12.05
N VAL A 375 -16.74 -2.18 12.32
CA VAL A 375 -17.64 -3.30 12.02
C VAL A 375 -17.58 -3.65 10.53
N ALA A 376 -17.68 -2.66 9.64
CA ALA A 376 -17.66 -2.87 8.20
C ALA A 376 -16.34 -3.52 7.73
N SER A 377 -15.22 -3.08 8.27
CA SER A 377 -13.89 -3.65 7.99
C SER A 377 -13.76 -5.10 8.48
N GLU A 378 -14.25 -5.41 9.70
CA GLU A 378 -14.20 -6.78 10.24
C GLU A 378 -15.12 -7.74 9.48
N LEU A 379 -16.24 -7.25 8.94
CA LEU A 379 -17.13 -8.06 8.08
C LEU A 379 -16.45 -8.51 6.79
N VAL A 380 -15.48 -7.78 6.23
CA VAL A 380 -14.70 -8.27 5.08
C VAL A 380 -13.92 -9.52 5.47
N LYS A 381 -13.27 -9.51 6.63
CA LYS A 381 -12.55 -10.66 7.17
C LYS A 381 -13.48 -11.84 7.39
N GLU A 382 -14.62 -11.64 8.03
CA GLU A 382 -15.62 -12.69 8.27
C GLU A 382 -16.10 -13.32 6.95
N LEU A 383 -16.43 -12.50 5.94
CA LEU A 383 -16.84 -12.96 4.61
C LEU A 383 -15.76 -13.79 3.91
N VAL A 384 -14.48 -13.45 4.12
CA VAL A 384 -13.35 -14.17 3.51
C VAL A 384 -13.00 -15.44 4.27
N GLU A 385 -12.83 -15.35 5.59
CA GLU A 385 -12.29 -16.44 6.43
C GLU A 385 -13.35 -17.45 6.84
N THR A 386 -14.63 -17.03 7.00
CA THR A 386 -15.72 -17.87 7.47
C THR A 386 -16.68 -18.24 6.34
N ASP A 387 -17.12 -17.27 5.56
CA ASP A 387 -18.07 -17.49 4.48
C ASP A 387 -17.41 -17.89 3.15
N HIS A 388 -16.08 -17.72 3.05
CA HIS A 388 -15.24 -18.06 1.90
C HIS A 388 -15.72 -17.46 0.56
N VAL A 389 -16.20 -16.22 0.59
CA VAL A 389 -16.74 -15.56 -0.62
C VAL A 389 -15.65 -15.33 -1.67
N ILE A 390 -16.04 -15.35 -2.94
CA ILE A 390 -15.14 -15.06 -4.07
C ILE A 390 -14.99 -13.55 -4.32
N GLY A 391 -15.98 -12.73 -3.93
CA GLY A 391 -15.97 -11.28 -4.08
C GLY A 391 -16.96 -10.62 -3.12
N VAL A 392 -16.89 -9.29 -3.01
CA VAL A 392 -17.72 -8.48 -2.11
C VAL A 392 -18.33 -7.31 -2.88
N ILE A 393 -19.59 -6.99 -2.61
CA ILE A 393 -20.29 -5.78 -3.06
C ILE A 393 -20.56 -4.90 -1.83
N GLY A 394 -20.25 -3.65 -1.90
CA GLY A 394 -20.42 -2.67 -0.81
C GLY A 394 -19.15 -1.82 -0.73
N ASP A 395 -19.02 -0.83 0.03
CA ASP A 395 -19.94 -0.18 0.91
C ASP A 395 -20.55 1.06 0.20
N ILE A 396 -21.48 1.77 0.87
CA ILE A 396 -22.13 2.97 0.28
C ILE A 396 -21.75 4.28 0.98
N LEU A 397 -21.25 4.20 2.21
CA LEU A 397 -20.95 5.39 3.03
C LEU A 397 -19.49 5.84 2.88
N LEU A 398 -19.27 7.14 2.92
CA LEU A 398 -17.93 7.72 2.76
C LEU A 398 -16.96 7.33 3.89
N ASN A 399 -17.46 7.17 5.13
CA ASN A 399 -16.65 6.86 6.31
C ASN A 399 -16.26 5.38 6.39
N THR A 400 -17.09 4.46 5.89
CA THR A 400 -16.87 3.01 5.94
C THR A 400 -16.14 2.48 4.71
N ALA A 401 -16.22 3.18 3.57
CA ALA A 401 -15.68 2.72 2.30
C ALA A 401 -14.15 2.53 2.31
N LEU A 402 -13.39 3.43 2.94
CA LEU A 402 -11.93 3.31 2.98
C LEU A 402 -11.47 2.10 3.82
N PRO A 403 -11.94 1.90 5.05
CA PRO A 403 -11.58 0.71 5.84
C PRO A 403 -11.99 -0.61 5.16
N VAL A 404 -13.15 -0.66 4.50
CA VAL A 404 -13.60 -1.83 3.73
C VAL A 404 -12.67 -2.11 2.56
N ALA A 405 -12.32 -1.08 1.77
CA ALA A 405 -11.42 -1.22 0.62
C ALA A 405 -10.01 -1.64 1.05
N GLN A 406 -9.44 -1.01 2.09
CA GLN A 406 -8.14 -1.40 2.63
C GLN A 406 -8.13 -2.87 3.08
N ARG A 407 -9.19 -3.30 3.78
CA ARG A 407 -9.31 -4.69 4.21
C ARG A 407 -9.48 -5.64 3.03
N ALA A 408 -10.21 -5.26 1.97
CA ALA A 408 -10.33 -6.05 0.75
C ALA A 408 -8.99 -6.24 0.03
N GLU A 409 -8.16 -5.17 -0.03
CA GLU A 409 -6.78 -5.24 -0.54
C GLU A 409 -5.90 -6.18 0.30
N ASP A 410 -6.01 -6.12 1.64
CA ASP A 410 -5.26 -6.99 2.54
C ASP A 410 -5.63 -8.48 2.40
N TYR A 411 -6.88 -8.76 2.12
CA TYR A 411 -7.39 -10.12 1.94
C TYR A 411 -7.42 -10.59 0.49
N GLN A 412 -6.99 -9.74 -0.44
CA GLN A 412 -6.98 -10.03 -1.88
C GLN A 412 -8.35 -10.56 -2.36
N VAL A 413 -9.41 -9.87 -1.95
CA VAL A 413 -10.78 -10.19 -2.38
C VAL A 413 -11.32 -9.06 -3.25
N PRO A 414 -11.82 -9.33 -4.48
CA PRO A 414 -12.42 -8.32 -5.32
C PRO A 414 -13.59 -7.63 -4.61
N LEU A 415 -13.51 -6.33 -4.47
CA LEU A 415 -14.53 -5.45 -3.90
C LEU A 415 -15.12 -4.57 -4.99
N ILE A 416 -16.43 -4.59 -5.17
CA ILE A 416 -17.15 -3.58 -5.96
C ILE A 416 -17.75 -2.58 -4.99
N SER A 417 -17.09 -1.46 -4.80
CA SER A 417 -17.57 -0.35 -3.97
C SER A 417 -18.64 0.46 -4.69
N LEU A 418 -19.69 0.81 -3.96
CA LEU A 418 -20.78 1.70 -4.40
C LEU A 418 -20.63 3.11 -3.83
N SER A 419 -19.57 3.35 -3.08
CA SER A 419 -19.28 4.63 -2.46
C SER A 419 -18.72 5.64 -3.47
N ARG A 420 -19.12 6.91 -3.29
CA ARG A 420 -18.59 8.04 -4.08
C ARG A 420 -17.25 8.56 -3.60
N ARG A 421 -16.64 7.94 -2.57
CA ARG A 421 -15.36 8.38 -2.01
C ARG A 421 -14.27 8.32 -3.07
N ASP A 422 -13.55 9.44 -3.26
CA ASP A 422 -12.39 9.48 -4.15
C ASP A 422 -11.22 8.64 -3.60
N GLY A 423 -10.33 8.20 -4.46
CA GLY A 423 -9.11 7.48 -4.10
C GLY A 423 -9.30 6.01 -3.71
N LEU A 424 -10.48 5.39 -3.91
CA LEU A 424 -10.68 3.98 -3.57
C LEU A 424 -9.99 3.02 -4.55
N PRO A 425 -10.16 3.15 -5.87
CA PRO A 425 -9.49 2.25 -6.83
C PRO A 425 -7.96 2.39 -6.84
N GLU A 426 -7.45 3.53 -6.39
CA GLU A 426 -6.01 3.81 -6.30
C GLU A 426 -5.34 3.10 -5.11
N LEU A 427 -6.09 2.49 -4.20
CA LEU A 427 -5.56 1.70 -3.08
C LEU A 427 -4.87 0.41 -3.53
N GLY A 428 -5.36 -0.19 -4.62
CA GLY A 428 -4.79 -1.42 -5.15
C GLY A 428 -5.67 -2.12 -6.17
N PRO A 429 -5.25 -3.28 -6.67
CA PRO A 429 -5.89 -3.95 -7.80
C PRO A 429 -7.18 -4.71 -7.44
N TRP A 430 -7.57 -4.79 -6.17
CA TRP A 430 -8.72 -5.56 -5.72
C TRP A 430 -9.97 -4.72 -5.52
N THR A 431 -9.84 -3.38 -5.60
CA THR A 431 -10.92 -2.43 -5.36
C THR A 431 -11.46 -1.87 -6.67
N PHE A 432 -12.69 -2.22 -7.00
CA PHE A 432 -13.46 -1.70 -8.13
C PHE A 432 -14.51 -0.74 -7.61
N ARG A 433 -14.90 0.24 -8.42
CA ARG A 433 -15.93 1.20 -8.06
C ARG A 433 -16.95 1.40 -9.18
N ILE A 434 -18.23 1.24 -8.84
CA ILE A 434 -19.35 1.62 -9.71
C ILE A 434 -20.03 2.81 -9.05
N SER A 435 -19.54 4.02 -9.35
CA SER A 435 -20.11 5.26 -8.78
C SER A 435 -19.79 6.47 -9.65
N LEU A 436 -20.76 7.40 -9.75
CA LEU A 436 -20.57 8.71 -10.35
C LEU A 436 -20.01 9.68 -9.29
N THR A 437 -18.70 9.83 -9.26
CA THR A 437 -18.01 10.68 -8.29
C THR A 437 -18.20 12.17 -8.55
N ALA A 438 -17.92 13.02 -7.55
CA ALA A 438 -17.91 14.48 -7.71
C ALA A 438 -16.92 14.93 -8.80
N LYS A 439 -15.75 14.27 -8.87
CA LYS A 439 -14.76 14.53 -9.93
C LYS A 439 -15.33 14.27 -11.32
N LYS A 440 -15.92 13.10 -11.58
CA LYS A 440 -16.54 12.77 -12.88
C LYS A 440 -17.68 13.71 -13.22
N GLN A 441 -18.52 14.06 -12.23
CA GLN A 441 -19.58 15.05 -12.41
C GLN A 441 -19.02 16.39 -12.83
N ALA A 442 -18.02 16.90 -12.14
CA ALA A 442 -17.40 18.19 -12.40
C ALA A 442 -16.76 18.25 -13.78
N GLU A 443 -15.93 17.26 -14.13
CA GLU A 443 -15.25 17.16 -15.43
C GLU A 443 -16.26 17.11 -16.60
N PHE A 444 -17.30 16.28 -16.47
CA PHE A 444 -18.31 16.15 -17.51
C PHE A 444 -19.16 17.43 -17.65
N LEU A 445 -19.52 18.06 -16.53
CA LEU A 445 -20.31 19.29 -16.52
C LEU A 445 -19.51 20.47 -17.09
N ALA A 446 -18.25 20.64 -16.69
CA ALA A 446 -17.35 21.65 -17.22
C ALA A 446 -17.12 21.45 -18.73
N ALA A 447 -16.82 20.22 -19.16
CA ALA A 447 -16.68 19.90 -20.59
C ALA A 447 -17.96 20.18 -21.37
N THR A 448 -19.13 19.85 -20.84
CA THR A 448 -20.43 20.14 -21.50
C THR A 448 -20.66 21.63 -21.60
N ALA A 449 -20.45 22.40 -20.52
CA ALA A 449 -20.66 23.85 -20.54
C ALA A 449 -19.65 24.58 -21.43
N MET A 450 -18.39 24.19 -21.40
CA MET A 450 -17.31 24.89 -22.11
C MET A 450 -17.16 24.43 -23.55
N ASP A 451 -17.00 23.13 -23.78
CA ASP A 451 -16.65 22.58 -25.11
C ASP A 451 -17.88 22.52 -26.00
N THR A 452 -19.07 22.24 -25.44
CA THR A 452 -20.32 22.13 -26.24
C THR A 452 -21.07 23.43 -26.29
N MET A 453 -21.29 24.14 -25.17
CA MET A 453 -22.09 25.35 -25.13
C MET A 453 -21.26 26.63 -25.33
N GLY A 454 -19.93 26.60 -25.20
CA GLY A 454 -19.02 27.74 -25.38
C GLY A 454 -19.01 28.73 -24.22
N ILE A 455 -19.35 28.28 -23.01
CA ILE A 455 -19.33 29.09 -21.78
C ILE A 455 -17.91 29.13 -21.23
N LYS A 456 -17.42 30.31 -20.78
CA LYS A 456 -16.08 30.48 -20.26
C LYS A 456 -16.01 31.09 -18.86
N ARG A 457 -17.04 31.81 -18.43
CA ARG A 457 -17.06 32.50 -17.16
C ARG A 457 -18.16 31.92 -16.27
N PHE A 458 -17.79 31.55 -15.08
CA PHE A 458 -18.64 30.82 -14.13
C PHE A 458 -18.76 31.54 -12.80
N ALA A 459 -19.91 31.36 -12.15
CA ALA A 459 -20.07 31.60 -10.72
C ALA A 459 -20.40 30.29 -10.01
N ILE A 460 -20.10 30.21 -8.72
CA ILE A 460 -20.39 29.04 -7.89
C ILE A 460 -21.05 29.50 -6.59
N LEU A 461 -22.19 28.91 -6.26
CA LEU A 461 -22.88 29.11 -5.01
C LEU A 461 -23.07 27.75 -4.32
N TYR A 462 -22.29 27.46 -3.27
CA TYR A 462 -22.18 26.10 -2.73
C TYR A 462 -22.45 25.98 -1.23
N PRO A 463 -23.01 24.82 -0.78
CA PRO A 463 -23.18 24.52 0.65
C PRO A 463 -21.86 24.11 1.32
N LYS A 464 -21.65 24.51 2.57
CA LYS A 464 -20.49 24.13 3.40
C LYS A 464 -20.65 22.72 3.97
N HIS A 465 -20.85 21.72 3.12
CA HIS A 465 -20.82 20.31 3.50
C HIS A 465 -19.94 19.51 2.50
N PRO A 466 -19.51 18.29 2.85
CA PRO A 466 -18.49 17.56 2.07
C PRO A 466 -18.77 17.48 0.57
N TYR A 467 -19.98 17.12 0.15
CA TYR A 467 -20.31 17.00 -1.27
C TYR A 467 -20.25 18.33 -2.00
N GLY A 468 -20.84 19.40 -1.40
CA GLY A 468 -20.85 20.72 -2.04
C GLY A 468 -19.45 21.30 -2.20
N VAL A 469 -18.63 21.18 -1.18
CA VAL A 469 -17.22 21.61 -1.20
C VAL A 469 -16.42 20.80 -2.21
N GLU A 470 -16.59 19.48 -2.24
CA GLU A 470 -15.88 18.62 -3.16
C GLU A 470 -16.24 18.92 -4.62
N LEU A 471 -17.56 19.00 -4.94
CA LEU A 471 -17.99 19.28 -6.30
C LEU A 471 -17.58 20.68 -6.77
N MET A 472 -17.62 21.69 -5.86
CA MET A 472 -17.12 23.02 -6.13
C MET A 472 -15.63 23.01 -6.50
N ASN A 473 -14.78 22.39 -5.68
CA ASN A 473 -13.34 22.33 -5.94
C ASN A 473 -13.03 21.60 -7.26
N ARG A 474 -13.65 20.43 -7.46
CA ARG A 474 -13.45 19.65 -8.71
C ARG A 474 -13.94 20.38 -9.95
N PHE A 475 -15.03 21.14 -9.83
CA PHE A 475 -15.54 21.93 -10.94
C PHE A 475 -14.62 23.12 -11.25
N TRP A 476 -14.11 23.78 -10.22
CA TRP A 476 -13.13 24.86 -10.41
C TRP A 476 -11.88 24.35 -11.10
N ASP A 477 -11.29 23.28 -10.61
CA ASP A 477 -10.14 22.63 -11.25
C ASP A 477 -10.42 22.29 -12.73
N ALA A 478 -11.59 21.70 -13.02
CA ALA A 478 -11.97 21.33 -14.38
C ALA A 478 -12.21 22.53 -15.30
N VAL A 479 -12.64 23.68 -14.75
CA VAL A 479 -12.78 24.95 -15.48
C VAL A 479 -11.41 25.55 -15.79
N ASP A 480 -10.52 25.58 -14.80
CA ASP A 480 -9.14 26.11 -14.94
C ASP A 480 -8.33 25.30 -15.97
N GLU A 481 -8.40 23.97 -15.90
CA GLU A 481 -7.75 23.07 -16.87
C GLU A 481 -8.19 23.36 -18.33
N ARG A 482 -9.42 23.86 -18.52
CA ARG A 482 -9.98 24.23 -19.83
C ARG A 482 -9.86 25.71 -20.15
N GLN A 483 -9.05 26.45 -19.38
CA GLN A 483 -8.85 27.89 -19.58
C GLN A 483 -10.14 28.71 -19.47
N GLY A 484 -11.03 28.32 -18.56
CA GLY A 484 -12.18 29.09 -18.11
C GLY A 484 -11.84 29.94 -16.91
N GLU A 485 -12.83 30.66 -16.39
CA GLU A 485 -12.66 31.56 -15.26
C GLU A 485 -13.86 31.44 -14.30
N VAL A 486 -13.59 31.33 -13.00
CA VAL A 486 -14.59 31.45 -11.94
C VAL A 486 -14.52 32.89 -11.39
N THR A 487 -15.48 33.73 -11.81
CA THR A 487 -15.47 35.18 -11.52
C THR A 487 -16.17 35.51 -10.21
N ALA A 488 -17.07 34.66 -9.69
CA ALA A 488 -17.75 34.86 -8.44
C ALA A 488 -17.96 33.53 -7.70
N ILE A 489 -17.79 33.57 -6.38
CA ILE A 489 -18.01 32.41 -5.54
C ILE A 489 -18.58 32.83 -4.18
N GLU A 490 -19.62 32.12 -3.73
CA GLU A 490 -20.21 32.28 -2.41
C GLU A 490 -20.56 30.92 -1.79
N SER A 491 -20.60 30.89 -0.47
CA SER A 491 -20.91 29.67 0.29
C SER A 491 -21.96 29.93 1.36
N TYR A 492 -22.77 28.91 1.65
CA TYR A 492 -23.81 28.98 2.68
C TYR A 492 -23.78 27.79 3.63
N SER A 493 -24.41 27.89 4.79
CA SER A 493 -24.51 26.78 5.74
C SER A 493 -25.53 25.76 5.26
N HIS A 494 -25.25 24.48 5.51
CA HIS A 494 -26.07 23.35 5.02
C HIS A 494 -27.55 23.44 5.47
N ASP A 495 -27.80 23.89 6.67
CA ASP A 495 -29.18 23.98 7.23
C ASP A 495 -29.86 25.34 6.96
N GLN A 496 -29.28 26.18 6.10
CA GLN A 496 -29.78 27.51 5.81
C GLN A 496 -31.02 27.46 4.92
N THR A 497 -32.01 28.31 5.22
CA THR A 497 -33.26 28.43 4.44
C THR A 497 -33.46 29.81 3.82
N THR A 498 -32.58 30.77 4.11
CA THR A 498 -32.63 32.14 3.60
C THR A 498 -31.32 32.51 2.95
N PHE A 499 -31.34 32.92 1.69
CA PHE A 499 -30.13 33.09 0.84
C PHE A 499 -29.95 34.51 0.30
N THR A 500 -30.60 35.48 0.95
CA THR A 500 -30.59 36.90 0.50
C THR A 500 -29.18 37.50 0.56
N TYR A 501 -28.40 37.18 1.60
CA TYR A 501 -27.03 37.70 1.75
C TYR A 501 -26.11 37.16 0.66
N GLU A 502 -26.12 35.86 0.44
CA GLU A 502 -25.29 35.19 -0.53
C GLU A 502 -25.64 35.61 -1.97
N ALA A 503 -26.93 35.76 -2.26
CA ALA A 503 -27.40 36.27 -3.55
C ALA A 503 -26.90 37.72 -3.78
N LYS A 504 -26.98 38.59 -2.78
CA LYS A 504 -26.43 39.95 -2.86
C LYS A 504 -24.91 39.96 -3.01
N SER A 505 -24.21 39.09 -2.29
CA SER A 505 -22.77 39.00 -2.34
C SER A 505 -22.31 38.57 -3.73
N LEU A 506 -22.94 37.54 -4.29
CA LEU A 506 -22.63 37.00 -5.62
C LEU A 506 -22.70 38.06 -6.74
N VAL A 507 -23.59 39.04 -6.64
CA VAL A 507 -23.74 40.12 -7.61
C VAL A 507 -23.18 41.47 -7.15
N GLY A 508 -22.33 41.46 -6.13
CA GLY A 508 -21.66 42.68 -5.60
C GLY A 508 -22.59 43.71 -4.91
N ARG A 509 -23.77 43.28 -4.42
CA ARG A 509 -24.74 44.11 -3.70
C ARG A 509 -24.71 43.92 -2.18
N ALA A 510 -23.84 43.08 -1.59
CA ALA A 510 -23.74 42.91 -0.15
C ALA A 510 -23.32 44.21 0.57
N ASN A 511 -22.48 45.03 -0.07
CA ASN A 511 -22.01 46.30 0.46
C ASN A 511 -22.37 47.47 -0.50
N VAL A 512 -23.65 47.68 -0.73
CA VAL A 512 -24.17 48.69 -1.65
C VAL A 512 -23.61 50.08 -1.37
N LYS A 513 -23.43 50.44 -0.11
CA LYS A 513 -22.96 51.81 0.31
C LYS A 513 -21.52 52.10 -0.16
N ALA A 514 -20.71 51.11 -0.44
CA ALA A 514 -19.37 51.27 -0.96
C ALA A 514 -19.31 51.37 -2.51
N ARG A 515 -20.43 51.12 -3.19
CA ARG A 515 -20.51 51.19 -4.65
C ARG A 515 -20.54 52.62 -5.17
N GLY A 516 -19.80 52.88 -6.25
CA GLY A 516 -19.74 54.19 -6.88
C GLY A 516 -21.11 54.73 -7.29
N GLU A 517 -21.98 53.87 -7.85
CA GLU A 517 -23.35 54.26 -8.23
C GLU A 517 -24.17 54.74 -7.04
N TYR A 518 -24.03 54.08 -5.86
CA TYR A 518 -24.69 54.54 -4.65
C TYR A 518 -24.17 55.91 -4.18
N ILE A 519 -22.83 56.07 -4.18
CA ILE A 519 -22.18 57.34 -3.75
C ILE A 519 -22.63 58.50 -4.65
N VAL A 520 -22.59 58.30 -5.98
CA VAL A 520 -23.05 59.34 -6.95
C VAL A 520 -24.55 59.63 -6.80
N CYS A 521 -25.37 58.58 -6.58
CA CYS A 521 -26.79 58.79 -6.32
C CYS A 521 -27.05 59.59 -5.04
N LYS A 522 -26.34 59.27 -3.96
CA LYS A 522 -26.43 60.00 -2.71
C LYS A 522 -26.04 61.46 -2.82
N GLN A 523 -24.96 61.75 -3.52
CA GLN A 523 -24.54 63.15 -3.79
C GLN A 523 -25.60 63.93 -4.55
N LYS A 524 -26.21 63.28 -5.57
CA LYS A 524 -27.31 63.89 -6.34
C LYS A 524 -28.58 64.10 -5.46
N ALA A 525 -28.87 63.15 -4.57
CA ALA A 525 -30.01 63.27 -3.67
C ALA A 525 -29.78 64.38 -2.62
N GLU A 526 -28.58 64.52 -2.09
CA GLU A 526 -28.21 65.58 -1.13
C GLU A 526 -28.22 66.98 -1.72
N ALA A 527 -28.06 67.12 -3.04
CA ALA A 527 -28.14 68.39 -3.75
C ALA A 527 -29.58 68.90 -3.93
N LEU A 528 -30.62 68.17 -3.58
CA LEU A 528 -32.01 68.55 -3.66
C LEU A 528 -32.35 69.56 -2.53
N GLU A 529 -33.09 70.65 -2.83
CA GLU A 529 -33.46 71.67 -1.90
C GLU A 529 -34.51 71.20 -0.89
N ASP A 530 -35.46 70.39 -1.32
CA ASP A 530 -36.58 69.91 -0.51
C ASP A 530 -36.21 68.71 0.35
N ASP A 531 -36.40 68.81 1.66
CA ASP A 531 -36.00 67.75 2.60
C ASP A 531 -36.72 66.41 2.41
N TYR A 532 -37.98 66.42 1.99
CA TYR A 532 -38.77 65.23 1.74
C TYR A 532 -38.25 64.52 0.49
N GLN A 533 -38.04 65.31 -0.57
CA GLN A 533 -37.49 64.77 -1.84
C GLN A 533 -36.06 64.25 -1.64
N ARG A 534 -35.22 64.96 -0.84
CA ARG A 534 -33.86 64.52 -0.48
C ARG A 534 -33.87 63.17 0.21
N LYS A 535 -34.72 63.05 1.24
CA LYS A 535 -34.82 61.76 1.98
C LYS A 535 -35.32 60.63 1.07
N LYS A 536 -36.39 60.87 0.33
CA LYS A 536 -36.99 59.87 -0.58
C LYS A 536 -36.05 59.48 -1.72
N ALA A 537 -35.33 60.43 -2.31
CA ALA A 537 -34.31 60.15 -3.34
C ALA A 537 -33.13 59.36 -2.74
N GLY A 538 -32.68 59.72 -1.54
CA GLY A 538 -31.63 59.04 -0.85
C GLY A 538 -31.94 57.59 -0.46
N GLU A 539 -33.19 57.28 -0.10
CA GLU A 539 -33.67 55.94 0.15
C GLU A 539 -33.65 55.06 -1.11
N ARG A 540 -34.00 55.63 -2.25
CA ARG A 540 -34.01 54.94 -3.55
C ARG A 540 -32.63 54.70 -4.13
N CYS A 541 -31.57 55.27 -3.55
CA CYS A 541 -30.19 55.03 -4.02
C CYS A 541 -29.72 53.59 -3.87
N ILE A 542 -30.31 52.80 -3.00
CA ILE A 542 -30.05 51.37 -2.88
C ILE A 542 -30.51 50.63 -4.15
N ASP A 543 -31.71 51.00 -4.63
CA ASP A 543 -32.33 50.39 -5.81
C ASP A 543 -31.67 50.85 -7.15
N ALA A 544 -30.88 51.91 -7.09
CA ALA A 544 -30.13 52.41 -8.28
C ALA A 544 -28.83 51.64 -8.56
N VAL A 545 -28.40 50.77 -7.67
CA VAL A 545 -27.17 49.97 -7.86
C VAL A 545 -27.46 48.73 -8.66
N SER A 546 -26.89 48.65 -9.88
CA SER A 546 -27.04 47.51 -10.74
C SER A 546 -26.26 46.28 -10.25
N PRO A 547 -26.77 45.05 -10.46
CA PRO A 547 -26.01 43.85 -10.15
C PRO A 547 -24.77 43.75 -11.09
N ILE A 548 -23.66 43.24 -10.54
CA ILE A 548 -22.51 42.85 -11.33
C ILE A 548 -22.68 41.38 -11.70
N VAL A 549 -22.94 41.12 -12.98
CA VAL A 549 -23.06 39.77 -13.51
C VAL A 549 -22.02 39.59 -14.61
N ASP A 550 -20.83 39.20 -14.23
CA ASP A 550 -19.68 38.97 -15.13
C ASP A 550 -19.43 37.51 -15.44
N PHE A 551 -20.37 36.63 -15.07
CA PHE A 551 -20.41 35.22 -15.40
C PHE A 551 -21.55 34.84 -16.35
N ASP A 552 -21.39 33.74 -17.05
CA ASP A 552 -22.34 33.25 -18.05
C ASP A 552 -23.09 32.00 -17.58
N ALA A 553 -22.54 31.30 -16.57
CA ALA A 553 -23.19 30.17 -15.92
C ALA A 553 -22.99 30.25 -14.40
N LEU A 554 -23.93 29.64 -13.68
CA LEU A 554 -23.92 29.51 -12.22
C LEU A 554 -24.08 28.04 -11.84
N LEU A 555 -23.09 27.48 -11.15
CA LEU A 555 -23.16 26.15 -10.53
C LEU A 555 -23.74 26.25 -9.12
N VAL A 556 -24.76 25.42 -8.83
CA VAL A 556 -25.32 25.25 -7.48
C VAL A 556 -25.25 23.76 -7.12
N PRO A 557 -24.17 23.30 -6.45
CA PRO A 557 -23.94 21.89 -6.15
C PRO A 557 -24.65 21.44 -4.86
N ASP A 558 -25.99 21.44 -4.88
CA ASP A 558 -26.82 21.01 -3.75
C ASP A 558 -28.02 20.19 -4.20
N ASP A 559 -28.83 19.72 -3.25
CA ASP A 559 -30.05 18.98 -3.56
C ASP A 559 -31.18 19.89 -4.07
N TYR A 560 -32.13 19.29 -4.76
CA TYR A 560 -33.25 19.99 -5.39
C TYR A 560 -34.11 20.79 -4.39
N ARG A 561 -34.16 20.42 -3.10
CA ARG A 561 -34.95 21.12 -2.08
C ARG A 561 -34.29 22.43 -1.71
N THR A 562 -33.01 22.41 -1.40
CA THR A 562 -32.22 23.62 -1.10
C THR A 562 -32.21 24.55 -2.30
N VAL A 563 -32.01 24.03 -3.51
CA VAL A 563 -32.06 24.81 -4.76
C VAL A 563 -33.40 25.52 -4.91
N SER A 564 -34.51 24.89 -4.50
CA SER A 564 -35.83 25.52 -4.55
C SER A 564 -35.96 26.78 -3.64
N TYR A 565 -35.11 26.92 -2.64
CA TYR A 565 -35.04 28.15 -1.79
C TYR A 565 -33.98 29.12 -2.32
N VAL A 566 -32.91 28.66 -2.89
CA VAL A 566 -31.82 29.47 -3.46
C VAL A 566 -32.30 30.29 -4.65
N ILE A 567 -33.02 29.68 -5.58
CA ILE A 567 -33.40 30.28 -6.86
C ILE A 567 -34.25 31.57 -6.68
N PRO A 568 -35.30 31.60 -5.84
CA PRO A 568 -36.06 32.84 -5.60
C PRO A 568 -35.20 34.00 -5.06
N ALA A 569 -34.20 33.71 -4.23
CA ALA A 569 -33.29 34.73 -3.70
C ALA A 569 -32.39 35.33 -4.80
N LEU A 570 -31.91 34.48 -5.73
CA LEU A 570 -31.11 34.91 -6.89
C LEU A 570 -31.94 35.77 -7.86
N ILE A 571 -33.18 35.38 -8.12
CA ILE A 571 -34.12 36.17 -8.95
C ILE A 571 -34.42 37.51 -8.35
N ALA A 572 -34.56 37.59 -7.01
CA ALA A 572 -34.79 38.84 -6.30
C ALA A 572 -33.62 39.84 -6.43
N GLU A 573 -32.43 39.37 -6.75
CA GLU A 573 -31.24 40.19 -7.04
C GLU A 573 -31.03 40.40 -8.54
N ASP A 574 -32.12 40.36 -9.35
CA ASP A 574 -32.14 40.61 -10.76
C ASP A 574 -31.33 39.66 -11.61
N MET A 575 -31.14 38.42 -11.19
CA MET A 575 -30.54 37.39 -12.03
C MET A 575 -31.58 36.69 -12.92
N LEU A 576 -31.35 36.68 -14.21
CA LEU A 576 -32.24 36.02 -15.19
C LEU A 576 -31.78 34.55 -15.37
N LEU A 577 -32.46 33.62 -14.66
CA LEU A 577 -32.09 32.22 -14.59
C LEU A 577 -32.88 31.30 -15.49
N THR A 578 -33.75 31.83 -16.35
CA THR A 578 -34.65 31.08 -17.22
C THR A 578 -34.46 31.45 -18.68
N ARG A 579 -34.73 30.51 -19.56
CA ARG A 579 -34.80 30.68 -21.02
C ARG A 579 -36.25 30.80 -21.54
N ASP A 580 -37.24 30.74 -20.66
CA ASP A 580 -38.63 30.95 -21.06
C ASP A 580 -38.78 32.30 -21.74
N LYS A 581 -39.19 32.28 -23.02
CA LYS A 581 -39.25 33.44 -23.89
C LYS A 581 -40.12 34.56 -23.31
N ARG A 582 -41.25 34.23 -22.69
CA ARG A 582 -42.15 35.21 -22.10
C ARG A 582 -41.51 35.95 -20.92
N THR A 583 -40.85 35.22 -20.07
CA THR A 583 -40.12 35.74 -18.93
C THR A 583 -38.93 36.59 -19.38
N VAL A 584 -38.16 36.13 -20.32
CA VAL A 584 -37.01 36.86 -20.92
C VAL A 584 -37.46 38.17 -21.55
N ASP A 585 -38.55 38.15 -22.35
CA ASP A 585 -39.05 39.35 -23.01
C ASP A 585 -39.66 40.34 -22.02
N ALA A 586 -40.32 39.90 -20.96
CA ALA A 586 -40.79 40.74 -19.86
C ALA A 586 -39.62 41.41 -19.11
N TYR A 587 -38.60 40.64 -18.80
CA TYR A 587 -37.40 41.11 -18.09
C TYR A 587 -36.62 42.15 -18.94
N ARG A 588 -36.48 41.95 -20.23
CA ARG A 588 -35.86 42.92 -21.19
C ARG A 588 -36.57 44.27 -21.20
N LYS A 589 -37.86 44.28 -20.96
CA LYS A 589 -38.66 45.53 -20.94
C LYS A 589 -38.47 46.34 -19.66
N THR A 590 -38.19 45.65 -18.57
CA THR A 590 -38.10 46.28 -17.22
C THR A 590 -36.67 46.66 -16.87
N MET A 591 -35.69 45.89 -17.29
CA MET A 591 -34.29 46.09 -17.00
C MET A 591 -33.55 46.78 -18.14
N LYS A 592 -33.18 48.02 -17.97
CA LYS A 592 -32.40 48.79 -18.92
C LYS A 592 -30.96 48.23 -19.01
N GLY A 593 -30.69 47.36 -19.95
CA GLY A 593 -29.36 47.06 -20.43
C GLY A 593 -28.73 45.71 -20.06
N TYR A 594 -29.30 44.91 -19.17
CA TYR A 594 -28.75 43.63 -18.78
C TYR A 594 -29.82 42.53 -18.84
N ALA A 595 -29.87 41.81 -19.95
CA ALA A 595 -30.84 40.72 -20.16
C ALA A 595 -30.23 39.49 -20.80
N ARG A 596 -29.12 38.99 -20.25
CA ARG A 596 -28.59 37.70 -20.68
C ARG A 596 -29.05 36.61 -19.70
N PRO A 597 -29.72 35.56 -20.17
CA PRO A 597 -29.98 34.40 -19.33
C PRO A 597 -28.67 33.78 -18.84
N ILE A 598 -28.55 33.56 -17.54
CA ILE A 598 -27.45 32.83 -16.88
C ILE A 598 -27.80 31.35 -17.00
N GLN A 599 -26.87 30.54 -17.49
CA GLN A 599 -27.05 29.10 -17.56
C GLN A 599 -26.90 28.51 -16.15
N LEU A 600 -27.98 27.98 -15.59
CA LEU A 600 -27.90 27.21 -14.37
C LEU A 600 -27.30 25.83 -14.61
N LEU A 601 -26.40 25.41 -13.72
CA LEU A 601 -25.73 24.13 -13.72
C LEU A 601 -25.96 23.41 -12.39
N GLY A 602 -26.28 22.12 -12.44
CA GLY A 602 -26.51 21.30 -11.27
C GLY A 602 -25.83 19.93 -11.36
N GLY A 603 -25.66 19.27 -10.20
CA GLY A 603 -25.21 17.88 -10.11
C GLY A 603 -26.38 16.90 -10.17
N ASN A 604 -26.07 15.62 -9.93
CA ASN A 604 -27.04 14.52 -10.01
C ASN A 604 -28.21 14.63 -8.98
N MET A 605 -28.04 15.40 -7.92
CA MET A 605 -29.09 15.62 -6.91
C MET A 605 -30.24 16.51 -7.39
N TRP A 606 -30.13 17.09 -8.60
CA TRP A 606 -31.21 17.86 -9.24
C TRP A 606 -32.19 16.96 -10.02
N ASN A 607 -31.81 15.72 -10.31
CA ASN A 607 -32.67 14.79 -11.06
C ASN A 607 -33.81 14.26 -10.18
N ASN A 608 -34.75 15.15 -9.86
CA ASN A 608 -35.95 14.84 -9.09
C ASN A 608 -37.16 15.58 -9.67
N PRO A 609 -38.29 14.91 -9.94
CA PRO A 609 -39.50 15.54 -10.50
C PRO A 609 -40.03 16.71 -9.64
N GLU A 610 -39.78 16.70 -8.33
CA GLU A 610 -40.17 17.81 -7.46
C GLU A 610 -39.47 19.12 -7.81
N LEU A 611 -38.25 19.11 -8.34
CA LEU A 611 -37.58 20.33 -8.79
C LEU A 611 -38.43 21.04 -9.86
N ALA A 612 -38.87 20.29 -10.85
CA ALA A 612 -39.71 20.81 -11.93
C ALA A 612 -41.04 21.35 -11.40
N SER A 613 -41.69 20.64 -10.48
CA SER A 613 -42.98 21.06 -9.92
C SER A 613 -42.89 22.31 -9.03
N ARG A 614 -41.76 22.49 -8.30
CA ARG A 614 -41.54 23.61 -7.38
C ARG A 614 -41.17 24.93 -8.07
N ILE A 615 -40.17 24.85 -8.97
CA ILE A 615 -39.56 26.06 -9.53
C ILE A 615 -39.31 25.97 -11.07
N GLY A 616 -39.83 24.95 -11.72
CA GLY A 616 -39.47 24.61 -13.09
C GLY A 616 -39.53 25.77 -14.10
N ARG A 617 -40.57 26.62 -14.06
CA ARG A 617 -40.66 27.79 -14.96
C ARG A 617 -39.61 28.86 -14.69
N GLN A 618 -39.14 28.96 -13.44
CA GLN A 618 -38.16 29.99 -13.05
C GLN A 618 -36.73 29.63 -13.51
N ILE A 619 -36.51 28.35 -13.80
CA ILE A 619 -35.21 27.80 -14.22
C ILE A 619 -35.30 27.00 -15.53
N ASP A 620 -36.25 27.34 -16.38
CA ASP A 620 -36.36 26.73 -17.71
C ASP A 620 -35.07 26.89 -18.51
N GLY A 621 -34.53 25.79 -19.01
CA GLY A 621 -33.19 25.71 -19.59
C GLY A 621 -32.07 25.40 -18.64
N ALA A 622 -32.34 25.14 -17.33
CA ALA A 622 -31.34 24.67 -16.40
C ALA A 622 -30.79 23.30 -16.81
N LEU A 623 -29.47 23.13 -16.77
CA LEU A 623 -28.76 21.93 -17.17
C LEU A 623 -28.16 21.25 -15.93
N PHE A 624 -28.33 19.95 -15.84
CA PHE A 624 -27.70 19.14 -14.81
C PHE A 624 -27.34 17.75 -15.37
N ILE A 625 -26.58 17.02 -14.59
CA ILE A 625 -26.09 15.70 -15.01
C ILE A 625 -26.50 14.63 -14.03
N ASP A 626 -26.75 13.42 -14.55
CA ASP A 626 -26.94 12.24 -13.71
C ASP A 626 -26.43 11.00 -14.48
N GLY A 627 -26.24 9.90 -13.76
CA GLY A 627 -25.89 8.60 -14.35
C GLY A 627 -27.08 7.70 -14.65
N PHE A 628 -28.31 8.09 -14.26
CA PHE A 628 -29.52 7.27 -14.42
C PHE A 628 -30.72 8.07 -14.88
N ASN A 629 -31.49 7.50 -15.79
CA ASN A 629 -32.79 8.02 -16.20
C ASN A 629 -33.90 7.02 -15.86
N VAL A 630 -34.73 7.36 -14.87
CA VAL A 630 -35.85 6.50 -14.43
C VAL A 630 -36.93 6.34 -15.50
N ASN A 631 -37.00 7.25 -16.46
CA ASN A 631 -37.97 7.26 -17.57
C ASN A 631 -37.39 6.67 -18.88
N ASP A 632 -36.19 6.09 -18.82
CA ASP A 632 -35.59 5.41 -19.98
C ASP A 632 -36.46 4.20 -20.42
N ASP A 633 -36.82 4.17 -21.68
CA ASP A 633 -37.75 3.17 -22.28
C ASP A 633 -37.10 1.81 -22.56
N THR A 634 -35.79 1.63 -22.25
CA THR A 634 -35.14 0.36 -22.48
C THR A 634 -35.77 -0.76 -21.61
N PRO A 635 -35.91 -1.98 -22.16
CA PRO A 635 -36.57 -3.08 -21.43
C PRO A 635 -35.94 -3.41 -20.07
N SER A 636 -34.61 -3.23 -19.93
CA SER A 636 -33.88 -3.45 -18.69
C SER A 636 -34.25 -2.43 -17.62
N VAL A 637 -34.25 -1.13 -17.96
CA VAL A 637 -34.62 -0.04 -17.05
C VAL A 637 -36.09 -0.17 -16.64
N ARG A 638 -37.01 -0.34 -17.60
CA ARG A 638 -38.44 -0.51 -17.28
C ARG A 638 -38.70 -1.69 -16.35
N ARG A 639 -38.01 -2.80 -16.53
CA ARG A 639 -38.13 -4.00 -15.66
C ARG A 639 -37.63 -3.68 -14.25
N PHE A 640 -36.45 -3.10 -14.13
CA PHE A 640 -35.86 -2.72 -12.84
C PHE A 640 -36.76 -1.75 -12.08
N VAL A 641 -37.13 -0.63 -12.70
CA VAL A 641 -38.00 0.39 -12.10
C VAL A 641 -39.34 -0.19 -11.65
N LYS A 642 -39.97 -1.03 -12.49
CA LYS A 642 -41.24 -1.70 -12.13
C LYS A 642 -41.12 -2.63 -10.93
N GLN A 643 -40.00 -3.39 -10.83
CA GLN A 643 -39.78 -4.30 -9.73
C GLN A 643 -39.45 -3.51 -8.44
N PHE A 644 -38.63 -2.49 -8.53
CA PHE A 644 -38.26 -1.64 -7.41
C PHE A 644 -39.47 -0.89 -6.82
N ARG A 645 -40.32 -0.29 -7.67
CA ARG A 645 -41.57 0.37 -7.26
C ARG A 645 -42.52 -0.55 -6.52
N LYS A 646 -42.57 -1.84 -6.83
CA LYS A 646 -43.41 -2.83 -6.12
C LYS A 646 -42.98 -2.98 -4.65
N VAL A 647 -41.71 -2.86 -4.37
CA VAL A 647 -41.15 -3.03 -3.01
C VAL A 647 -41.22 -1.70 -2.23
N HIS A 648 -40.73 -0.61 -2.81
CA HIS A 648 -40.52 0.66 -2.10
C HIS A 648 -41.60 1.71 -2.36
N ARG A 649 -42.52 1.49 -3.29
CA ARG A 649 -43.57 2.45 -3.72
C ARG A 649 -43.03 3.84 -4.11
N SER A 650 -41.76 3.91 -4.50
CA SER A 650 -41.03 5.08 -4.95
C SER A 650 -40.09 4.70 -6.08
N ASP A 651 -39.59 5.70 -6.80
CA ASP A 651 -38.63 5.48 -7.86
C ASP A 651 -37.24 5.17 -7.33
N PRO A 652 -36.46 4.32 -8.02
CA PRO A 652 -35.03 4.17 -7.75
C PRO A 652 -34.28 5.41 -8.24
N GLY A 653 -33.27 5.83 -7.48
CA GLY A 653 -32.30 6.84 -7.90
C GLY A 653 -31.03 6.19 -8.49
N LEU A 654 -30.00 7.03 -8.70
CA LEU A 654 -28.73 6.61 -9.25
C LEU A 654 -28.04 5.52 -8.39
N LEU A 655 -28.03 5.68 -7.05
CA LEU A 655 -27.38 4.72 -6.17
C LEU A 655 -28.02 3.32 -6.30
N GLU A 656 -29.35 3.24 -6.34
CA GLU A 656 -30.04 1.97 -6.51
C GLU A 656 -29.82 1.38 -7.92
N ALA A 657 -29.74 2.21 -8.95
CA ALA A 657 -29.43 1.77 -10.30
C ALA A 657 -28.00 1.19 -10.42
N GLN A 658 -27.02 1.85 -9.82
CA GLN A 658 -25.63 1.36 -9.74
C GLN A 658 -25.52 0.08 -8.92
N SER A 659 -26.30 -0.02 -7.85
CA SER A 659 -26.36 -1.22 -7.01
C SER A 659 -26.98 -2.42 -7.73
N TYR A 660 -28.03 -2.16 -8.53
CA TYR A 660 -28.61 -3.17 -9.43
C TYR A 660 -27.58 -3.67 -10.44
N ASP A 661 -26.85 -2.74 -11.06
CA ASP A 661 -25.81 -3.04 -12.04
C ASP A 661 -24.65 -3.84 -11.44
N ALA A 662 -24.23 -3.55 -10.19
CA ALA A 662 -23.23 -4.33 -9.49
C ALA A 662 -23.69 -5.78 -9.26
N GLY A 663 -24.92 -5.97 -8.79
CA GLY A 663 -25.53 -7.31 -8.62
C GLY A 663 -25.65 -8.07 -9.95
N LEU A 664 -26.10 -7.39 -11.01
CA LEU A 664 -26.24 -7.95 -12.34
C LEU A 664 -24.91 -8.36 -12.96
N LEU A 665 -23.90 -7.50 -12.87
CA LEU A 665 -22.55 -7.76 -13.38
C LEU A 665 -21.92 -8.98 -12.71
N VAL A 666 -21.91 -8.99 -11.37
CA VAL A 666 -21.30 -10.11 -10.62
C VAL A 666 -22.02 -11.43 -10.91
N SER A 667 -23.35 -11.43 -10.93
CA SER A 667 -24.11 -12.64 -11.24
C SER A 667 -23.84 -13.16 -12.65
N ALA A 668 -23.66 -12.26 -13.62
CA ALA A 668 -23.33 -12.60 -15.00
C ALA A 668 -21.91 -13.17 -15.13
N LEU A 669 -20.92 -12.58 -14.45
CA LEU A 669 -19.55 -13.11 -14.44
C LEU A 669 -19.49 -14.49 -13.81
N LEU A 670 -20.15 -14.70 -12.66
CA LEU A 670 -20.24 -16.00 -12.02
C LEU A 670 -21.00 -17.04 -12.87
N ALA A 671 -21.88 -16.60 -13.75
CA ALA A 671 -22.56 -17.47 -14.72
C ALA A 671 -21.73 -17.75 -15.98
N GLY A 672 -20.55 -17.10 -16.15
CA GLY A 672 -19.69 -17.29 -17.32
C GLY A 672 -20.13 -16.49 -18.54
N PHE A 673 -20.55 -15.23 -18.35
CA PHE A 673 -21.06 -14.37 -19.44
C PHE A 673 -19.98 -14.05 -20.49
N SER A 674 -18.74 -13.76 -20.08
CA SER A 674 -17.62 -13.37 -20.98
C SER A 674 -16.56 -14.45 -21.14
N SER A 675 -16.48 -15.40 -20.22
CA SER A 675 -15.51 -16.49 -20.21
C SER A 675 -16.03 -17.65 -19.37
N ALA A 676 -15.21 -18.69 -19.12
CA ALA A 676 -15.56 -19.70 -18.12
C ALA A 676 -15.77 -19.03 -16.75
N PRO A 677 -16.72 -19.52 -15.92
CA PRO A 677 -16.92 -18.96 -14.58
C PRO A 677 -15.64 -18.89 -13.78
N PRO A 678 -15.41 -17.81 -13.00
CA PRO A 678 -14.18 -17.65 -12.24
C PRO A 678 -14.02 -18.76 -11.19
N THR A 679 -12.81 -19.30 -11.08
CA THR A 679 -12.45 -20.40 -10.17
C THR A 679 -11.69 -19.91 -8.93
N SER A 680 -11.32 -18.64 -8.90
CA SER A 680 -10.57 -18.02 -7.80
C SER A 680 -10.87 -16.52 -7.73
N ARG A 681 -10.47 -15.87 -6.62
CA ARG A 681 -10.55 -14.43 -6.46
C ARG A 681 -9.71 -13.69 -7.50
N VAL A 682 -8.51 -14.19 -7.81
CA VAL A 682 -7.63 -13.64 -8.85
C VAL A 682 -8.31 -13.67 -10.22
N LYS A 683 -8.98 -14.78 -10.55
CA LYS A 683 -9.70 -14.86 -11.83
C LYS A 683 -10.90 -13.92 -11.88
N LEU A 684 -11.66 -13.78 -10.79
CA LEU A 684 -12.76 -12.80 -10.74
C LEU A 684 -12.24 -11.35 -10.87
N GLN A 685 -11.12 -11.03 -10.24
CA GLN A 685 -10.46 -9.73 -10.35
C GLN A 685 -10.05 -9.45 -11.80
N ALA A 686 -9.42 -10.41 -12.46
CA ALA A 686 -9.05 -10.29 -13.88
C ALA A 686 -10.29 -10.14 -14.78
N ASP A 687 -11.34 -10.94 -14.55
CA ASP A 687 -12.59 -10.86 -15.31
C ASP A 687 -13.27 -9.48 -15.17
N LEU A 688 -13.21 -8.87 -13.98
CA LEU A 688 -13.71 -7.51 -13.75
C LEU A 688 -12.92 -6.46 -14.56
N LEU A 689 -11.60 -6.55 -14.62
CA LEU A 689 -10.76 -5.63 -15.43
C LEU A 689 -10.99 -5.80 -16.94
N GLU A 690 -11.39 -6.99 -17.40
CA GLU A 690 -11.70 -7.27 -18.79
C GLU A 690 -13.09 -6.80 -19.22
N VAL A 691 -13.96 -6.35 -18.29
CA VAL A 691 -15.29 -5.82 -18.61
C VAL A 691 -15.16 -4.52 -19.41
N LYS A 692 -15.65 -4.52 -20.67
CA LYS A 692 -15.57 -3.36 -21.56
C LYS A 692 -16.92 -2.72 -21.89
N ASP A 693 -17.94 -3.49 -22.13
CA ASP A 693 -19.28 -3.00 -22.57
C ASP A 693 -20.39 -3.85 -22.00
N PHE A 694 -20.43 -4.01 -20.67
CA PHE A 694 -21.47 -4.78 -20.02
C PHE A 694 -22.78 -3.94 -19.92
N PRO A 695 -23.92 -4.45 -20.40
CA PRO A 695 -25.16 -3.67 -20.46
C PRO A 695 -25.82 -3.55 -19.08
N GLY A 696 -25.70 -2.40 -18.44
CA GLY A 696 -26.38 -2.04 -17.20
C GLY A 696 -27.62 -1.17 -17.42
N VAL A 697 -28.33 -0.83 -16.34
CA VAL A 697 -29.44 0.14 -16.35
C VAL A 697 -28.89 1.59 -16.29
N THR A 698 -27.68 1.78 -15.80
CA THR A 698 -26.98 3.07 -15.82
C THR A 698 -26.26 3.33 -17.16
N GLY A 699 -26.25 2.36 -18.07
CA GLY A 699 -25.54 2.40 -19.33
C GLY A 699 -24.54 1.27 -19.48
N SER A 700 -23.54 1.43 -20.34
CA SER A 700 -22.46 0.47 -20.50
C SER A 700 -21.49 0.52 -19.32
N ILE A 701 -21.27 -0.61 -18.65
CA ILE A 701 -20.31 -0.74 -17.55
C ILE A 701 -18.97 -1.17 -18.13
N LYS A 702 -17.94 -0.43 -17.82
CA LYS A 702 -16.54 -0.75 -18.10
C LYS A 702 -15.67 -0.23 -16.97
N PHE A 703 -14.54 -0.86 -16.71
CA PHE A 703 -13.57 -0.39 -15.74
C PHE A 703 -12.31 0.13 -16.47
N ASP A 704 -11.70 1.16 -15.90
CA ASP A 704 -10.37 1.59 -16.32
C ASP A 704 -9.30 0.65 -15.72
N LYS A 705 -8.03 0.92 -16.02
CA LYS A 705 -6.89 0.12 -15.53
C LYS A 705 -6.76 0.07 -14.00
N ASN A 706 -7.36 1.02 -13.30
CA ASN A 706 -7.33 1.10 -11.84
C ASN A 706 -8.58 0.46 -11.19
N GLY A 707 -9.57 0.04 -11.98
CA GLY A 707 -10.82 -0.51 -11.46
C GLY A 707 -11.93 0.53 -11.24
N ASP A 708 -11.77 1.78 -11.71
CA ASP A 708 -12.83 2.78 -11.64
C ASP A 708 -13.77 2.67 -12.86
N SER A 709 -15.08 2.68 -12.61
CA SER A 709 -16.03 2.59 -13.72
C SER A 709 -16.00 3.87 -14.57
N ALA A 710 -15.86 3.70 -15.86
CA ALA A 710 -16.02 4.78 -16.83
C ALA A 710 -17.51 4.91 -17.22
N THR A 711 -18.39 5.12 -16.23
CA THR A 711 -19.82 5.34 -16.48
C THR A 711 -20.00 6.73 -17.07
N ASP A 712 -20.63 6.80 -18.23
CA ASP A 712 -20.93 8.07 -18.88
C ASP A 712 -22.07 8.76 -18.13
N ALA A 713 -21.84 10.02 -17.72
CA ALA A 713 -22.91 10.86 -17.21
C ALA A 713 -23.87 11.23 -18.36
N ARG A 714 -25.15 11.36 -18.04
CA ARG A 714 -26.19 11.79 -18.97
C ARG A 714 -26.51 13.26 -18.70
N ILE A 715 -26.84 13.98 -19.73
CA ILE A 715 -27.23 15.38 -19.64
C ILE A 715 -28.75 15.47 -19.53
N PHE A 716 -29.20 16.23 -18.55
CA PHE A 716 -30.60 16.56 -18.39
C PHE A 716 -30.79 18.05 -18.46
N MET A 717 -31.93 18.46 -19.05
CA MET A 717 -32.34 19.85 -19.10
C MET A 717 -33.79 19.97 -18.64
N LEU A 718 -34.05 21.01 -17.88
CA LEU A 718 -35.43 21.34 -17.52
C LEU A 718 -36.04 22.19 -18.63
N GLU A 719 -37.05 21.68 -19.32
CA GLU A 719 -37.75 22.36 -20.38
C GLU A 719 -39.25 22.31 -20.19
N LYS A 720 -39.91 23.47 -20.25
CA LYS A 720 -41.37 23.62 -20.10
C LYS A 720 -41.93 23.00 -18.80
N GLY A 721 -41.12 22.92 -17.78
CA GLY A 721 -41.50 22.34 -16.49
C GLY A 721 -41.35 20.81 -16.42
N GLU A 722 -40.67 20.17 -17.34
CA GLU A 722 -40.34 18.74 -17.35
C GLU A 722 -38.84 18.54 -17.45
N ILE A 723 -38.36 17.44 -16.85
CA ILE A 723 -36.96 17.04 -16.93
C ILE A 723 -36.77 16.10 -18.12
N GLU A 724 -36.01 16.53 -19.11
CA GLU A 724 -35.71 15.77 -20.32
C GLU A 724 -34.22 15.43 -20.42
N GLN A 725 -33.90 14.20 -20.80
CA GLN A 725 -32.54 13.83 -21.21
C GLN A 725 -32.22 14.43 -22.56
N LYS A 726 -31.01 14.97 -22.70
CA LYS A 726 -30.53 15.62 -23.93
C LYS A 726 -29.24 15.00 -24.44
N GLU A 727 -29.07 15.03 -25.76
CA GLU A 727 -27.77 14.75 -26.36
C GLU A 727 -26.96 16.04 -26.48
N LYS A 728 -25.63 15.93 -26.56
CA LYS A 728 -24.73 17.10 -26.68
C LYS A 728 -25.07 17.95 -27.91
N SER A 729 -25.56 17.34 -28.98
CA SER A 729 -26.00 18.02 -30.22
C SER A 729 -27.18 18.94 -30.01
N ASP A 730 -28.04 18.66 -29.02
CA ASP A 730 -29.30 19.37 -28.78
C ASP A 730 -29.12 20.57 -27.87
N LEU A 731 -27.93 20.71 -27.29
CA LEU A 731 -27.65 21.79 -26.36
C LEU A 731 -27.52 23.13 -27.10
N PRO A 732 -28.07 24.21 -26.52
CA PRO A 732 -27.98 25.52 -27.08
C PRO A 732 -26.55 26.04 -27.11
N LYS A 733 -26.01 26.30 -28.29
CA LYS A 733 -24.70 26.94 -28.44
C LYS A 733 -24.82 28.42 -28.15
N ARG A 734 -23.89 29.00 -27.43
CA ARG A 734 -23.79 30.43 -27.27
C ARG A 734 -23.46 31.06 -28.61
N GLY A 735 -24.38 31.89 -29.17
CA GLY A 735 -24.07 32.65 -30.35
C GLY A 735 -22.82 33.52 -30.13
N ARG A 736 -21.91 33.54 -31.13
CA ARG A 736 -20.82 34.51 -31.17
C ARG A 736 -21.47 35.91 -31.26
N GLY A 737 -21.62 36.56 -30.12
CA GLY A 737 -22.10 37.92 -30.01
C GLY A 737 -21.04 38.79 -29.40
#